data_a56897d7130108c849f2ecaadffb8a52
#
_entry.id   a56897d7130108c849f2ecaadffb8a52
#
_cell.length_a   1.000
_cell.length_b   1.000
_cell.length_c   1.000
_cell.angle_alpha   90.00
_cell.angle_beta   90.00
_cell.angle_gamma   90.00
#
_symmetry.space_group_name_H-M   'P 1'
#
loop_
_entity.id
_entity.type
_entity.pdbx_description
1 polymer ?
#
loop_
_entity_poly.entity_id
_entity_poly.type
_entity_poly.pdbx_seq_one_letter_code
_entity_poly.pdbx_strand_id
1 'polypeptide(L)'
;MSTQSNSTVVKGKVLTYCPATNTNEFMDYTERSVHTEHGKMYKICTSCGYEITVTDDHSLTTNGSETFFAPLPPQDALGKFVPIMRMISYTPKKTAQAKALRKFARDNFKPNKFSCYMLNLSTDDLGTALLAMAHFDTTDNAENAKMYWEAKDKKELELAKIVLARQGIFCRIVNTRLYLDYDAVRIPENGALVQISDVAKVNPANPYLNLPYVWDEVTSVEEVDREDVTYDFTVPEFPLFIANGILVYDTMQLHVPATEEARLEALEKMTPSHNLFSPRNMGPMMLPQQESVFGLFAATKTIPTFDKSTRFTPVQNIKQLHENIRMGMIKPDAPVQYRQFKTTAGAVLINELFPMPLRNYSKVWNKSVMSGLLTQVGQRWPKEYTRIADGLKELGALFAYRLGVSYKATDFDMDELKKKRNVYFNKIDQELADIDKRKDLTPNQVDAEKGKILRKAQAFAQKLTDEATDNTFQQWAYTGSKGSKGQVMQIITSPTVVADPKDKLIPSLIHTSYNEGLSPADYFVSSYGTRKGTVGAKLSVAPAGALAKELIGNVLDIVVTKKDCGCKRGLVRDINDTKNIINRVEAKTNKFIDANYYEQLKRRGVPQVEVRSPATCEAHDGVCQYCYGYNEKLKFPDIGENVGVVSAHAISEPFTQLGLSSKHTAGTAAGEAIGFNAVKAFFNMSTKFSGAAVITDVSGTITSIQPAPAGGQNVYIGRKKYYIPPTRTLKVKVGDRVEAGDPLTDGILNISKVVPYKGIDTGRKQFIQSLDTLYHGAGLDSVKKNFEVIARGLINYVQITDPGDFDDLIEGDVVDYNQLAADIRKNPSKRPPKFIPFQKGTNKAPTYKHDWMANFGFKYLKEKLIDNAATQSRSPLHSYNPIPSYARGVGFGKGKDGRY
;
A
#
# COMPACT_ATOMS: atom_id res chain seq x y z
N MET A 1 22.14 -11.44 -17.15
CA MET A 1 21.77 -12.78 -16.60
C MET A 1 20.91 -12.53 -15.38
N SER A 2 19.74 -13.12 -15.25
CA SER A 2 18.82 -12.85 -14.17
C SER A 2 19.30 -13.54 -12.90
N THR A 3 19.76 -12.78 -11.93
CA THR A 3 19.96 -13.24 -10.57
C THR A 3 18.60 -13.71 -10.01
N GLN A 4 18.47 -15.00 -9.73
CA GLN A 4 17.32 -15.54 -9.00
C GLN A 4 17.50 -15.18 -7.52
N SER A 5 16.95 -14.03 -7.09
CA SER A 5 16.81 -13.74 -5.67
C SER A 5 15.66 -14.57 -5.10
N ASN A 6 15.97 -15.53 -4.27
CA ASN A 6 14.96 -16.24 -3.47
C ASN A 6 14.82 -15.53 -2.11
N SER A 7 13.91 -14.55 -2.01
CA SER A 7 13.56 -14.01 -0.70
C SER A 7 12.68 -15.03 0.05
N THR A 8 13.19 -15.54 1.15
CA THR A 8 12.43 -16.37 2.08
C THR A 8 12.13 -15.58 3.35
N VAL A 9 10.87 -15.41 3.67
CA VAL A 9 10.46 -14.84 4.97
C VAL A 9 10.81 -15.84 6.07
N VAL A 10 12.00 -15.74 6.60
CA VAL A 10 12.44 -16.51 7.78
C VAL A 10 12.48 -15.56 8.95
N LYS A 11 11.70 -15.84 9.98
CA LYS A 11 11.74 -15.04 11.22
C LYS A 11 13.07 -15.29 11.94
N GLY A 12 13.79 -14.23 12.23
CA GLY A 12 15.06 -14.29 12.96
C GLY A 12 15.41 -12.93 13.54
N LYS A 13 16.54 -12.88 14.23
CA LYS A 13 17.07 -11.64 14.77
C LYS A 13 18.48 -11.42 14.26
N VAL A 14 18.77 -10.20 13.88
CA VAL A 14 20.12 -9.75 13.51
C VAL A 14 20.60 -8.71 14.54
N LEU A 15 21.88 -8.71 14.82
CA LEU A 15 22.47 -7.70 15.68
C LEU A 15 22.59 -6.39 14.91
N THR A 16 22.09 -5.30 15.50
CA THR A 16 22.12 -3.96 14.90
C THR A 16 22.44 -2.91 15.94
N TYR A 17 22.88 -1.74 15.50
CA TYR A 17 23.01 -0.55 16.32
C TYR A 17 21.66 0.22 16.28
N CYS A 18 21.12 0.50 17.45
CA CYS A 18 19.91 1.29 17.63
C CYS A 18 20.29 2.73 18.06
N PRO A 19 20.16 3.74 17.18
CA PRO A 19 20.47 5.13 17.51
C PRO A 19 19.58 5.72 18.62
N ALA A 20 18.34 5.24 18.72
CA ALA A 20 17.38 5.74 19.72
C ALA A 20 17.77 5.38 21.17
N THR A 21 18.32 4.19 21.36
CA THR A 21 18.78 3.69 22.67
C THR A 21 20.28 3.82 22.87
N ASN A 22 21.02 4.15 21.80
CA ASN A 22 22.47 4.15 21.73
C ASN A 22 23.10 2.82 22.19
N THR A 23 22.52 1.71 21.70
CA THR A 23 22.97 0.35 22.07
C THR A 23 23.02 -0.56 20.84
N ASN A 24 23.87 -1.60 20.91
CA ASN A 24 23.82 -2.73 19.96
C ASN A 24 22.87 -3.78 20.52
N GLU A 25 21.84 -4.14 19.78
CA GLU A 25 20.79 -5.06 20.22
C GLU A 25 20.29 -5.98 19.09
N PHE A 26 19.72 -7.14 19.48
CA PHE A 26 19.16 -8.08 18.53
C PHE A 26 17.75 -7.65 18.13
N MET A 27 17.60 -7.16 16.91
CA MET A 27 16.31 -6.76 16.32
C MET A 27 15.79 -7.81 15.36
N ASP A 28 14.45 -7.89 15.25
CA ASP A 28 13.81 -8.76 14.28
C ASP A 28 14.00 -8.18 12.88
N TYR A 29 14.48 -8.99 11.93
CA TYR A 29 14.52 -8.60 10.53
C TYR A 29 13.19 -9.01 9.84
N THR A 30 12.73 -8.17 8.91
CA THR A 30 11.48 -8.40 8.18
C THR A 30 11.68 -9.28 6.96
N GLU A 31 12.85 -9.22 6.36
CA GLU A 31 13.21 -9.97 5.16
C GLU A 31 14.68 -10.42 5.24
N ARG A 32 14.94 -11.60 4.75
CA ARG A 32 16.29 -12.11 4.49
C ARG A 32 16.36 -12.50 3.03
N SER A 33 17.13 -11.78 2.26
CA SER A 33 17.46 -12.17 0.89
C SER A 33 18.68 -13.09 0.87
N VAL A 34 18.65 -14.05 -0.03
CA VAL A 34 19.76 -14.98 -0.26
C VAL A 34 20.10 -14.89 -1.72
N HIS A 35 21.32 -14.47 -2.01
CA HIS A 35 21.82 -14.30 -3.36
C HIS A 35 22.96 -15.28 -3.62
N THR A 36 22.99 -15.89 -4.80
CA THR A 36 24.17 -16.60 -5.29
C THR A 36 24.92 -15.64 -6.19
N GLU A 37 25.98 -15.05 -5.69
CA GLU A 37 26.76 -14.07 -6.41
C GLU A 37 27.86 -14.75 -7.24
N HIS A 38 27.91 -14.35 -8.52
CA HIS A 38 29.04 -14.61 -9.41
C HIS A 38 29.69 -13.27 -9.72
N GLY A 39 30.78 -12.92 -9.04
CA GLY A 39 31.41 -11.62 -9.27
C GLY A 39 32.46 -11.26 -8.23
N LYS A 40 32.82 -9.99 -8.24
CA LYS A 40 33.82 -9.44 -7.36
C LYS A 40 33.30 -9.28 -5.95
N MET A 41 34.03 -9.82 -5.00
CA MET A 41 33.81 -9.62 -3.58
C MET A 41 35.07 -9.00 -2.96
N TYR A 42 34.92 -8.28 -1.87
CA TYR A 42 36.01 -7.63 -1.15
C TYR A 42 36.12 -8.19 0.25
N LYS A 43 37.27 -8.76 0.54
CA LYS A 43 37.66 -9.16 1.91
C LYS A 43 38.34 -7.98 2.56
N ILE A 44 37.81 -7.49 3.68
CA ILE A 44 38.24 -6.30 4.40
C ILE A 44 38.71 -6.74 5.78
N CYS A 45 39.93 -6.32 6.13
CA CYS A 45 40.49 -6.56 7.46
C CYS A 45 40.83 -5.22 8.14
N THR A 46 40.60 -5.14 9.44
CA THR A 46 40.94 -3.96 10.26
C THR A 46 42.17 -4.16 11.09
N SER A 47 42.74 -3.08 11.63
CA SER A 47 43.96 -3.12 12.44
C SER A 47 43.78 -3.95 13.73
N CYS A 48 42.59 -4.07 14.24
CA CYS A 48 42.27 -4.92 15.39
C CYS A 48 41.93 -6.38 15.03
N GLY A 49 42.05 -6.76 13.75
CA GLY A 49 41.87 -8.13 13.28
C GLY A 49 40.40 -8.55 13.05
N TYR A 50 39.50 -7.60 12.91
CA TYR A 50 38.15 -7.91 12.43
C TYR A 50 38.17 -8.09 10.90
N GLU A 51 37.45 -9.07 10.40
CA GLU A 51 37.33 -9.32 8.96
C GLU A 51 35.87 -9.53 8.51
N ILE A 52 35.55 -9.02 7.33
CA ILE A 52 34.27 -9.21 6.66
C ILE A 52 34.51 -9.38 5.15
N THR A 53 33.69 -10.17 4.49
CA THR A 53 33.66 -10.26 3.02
C THR A 53 32.32 -9.78 2.54
N VAL A 54 32.31 -8.80 1.64
CA VAL A 54 31.12 -8.13 1.10
C VAL A 54 31.17 -8.05 -0.42
N THR A 55 30.02 -7.93 -1.07
CA THR A 55 29.92 -7.67 -2.51
C THR A 55 30.32 -6.22 -2.83
N ASP A 56 30.59 -5.91 -4.08
CA ASP A 56 31.03 -4.59 -4.54
C ASP A 56 29.97 -3.47 -4.35
N ASP A 57 28.70 -3.86 -4.27
CA ASP A 57 27.55 -2.96 -4.04
C ASP A 57 27.18 -2.83 -2.54
N HIS A 58 27.79 -3.59 -1.65
CA HIS A 58 27.48 -3.58 -0.21
C HIS A 58 28.35 -2.57 0.54
N SER A 59 27.74 -1.49 1.03
CA SER A 59 28.47 -0.42 1.70
C SER A 59 28.84 -0.74 3.15
N LEU A 60 30.07 -0.43 3.53
CA LEU A 60 30.48 -0.31 4.91
C LEU A 60 30.02 1.04 5.49
N THR A 61 30.25 1.26 6.77
CA THR A 61 30.01 2.54 7.43
C THR A 61 31.32 3.25 7.75
N THR A 62 31.35 4.57 7.64
CA THR A 62 32.48 5.40 8.06
C THR A 62 32.00 6.66 8.78
N ASN A 63 32.92 7.42 9.35
CA ASN A 63 32.64 8.70 9.99
C ASN A 63 32.30 9.77 8.94
N GLY A 64 31.05 10.28 8.95
CA GLY A 64 30.59 11.38 8.10
C GLY A 64 30.75 12.74 8.75
N SER A 65 30.79 13.81 7.95
CA SER A 65 30.91 15.20 8.44
C SER A 65 29.68 15.73 9.16
N GLU A 66 28.48 15.26 8.81
CA GLU A 66 27.19 15.73 9.37
C GLU A 66 26.42 14.61 10.10
N THR A 67 26.72 13.36 9.81
CA THR A 67 26.15 12.20 10.46
C THR A 67 27.27 11.29 10.99
N PHE A 68 27.04 10.60 12.10
CA PHE A 68 28.02 9.68 12.68
C PHE A 68 28.41 8.53 11.74
N PHE A 69 27.51 8.14 10.85
CA PHE A 69 27.70 7.05 9.89
C PHE A 69 27.44 7.54 8.48
N ALA A 70 28.36 7.27 7.57
CA ALA A 70 28.21 7.48 6.15
C ALA A 70 28.54 6.20 5.39
N PRO A 71 27.87 5.88 4.28
CA PRO A 71 28.17 4.70 3.48
C PRO A 71 29.57 4.82 2.85
N LEU A 72 30.30 3.72 2.83
CA LEU A 72 31.66 3.61 2.30
C LEU A 72 31.73 2.39 1.38
N PRO A 73 31.97 2.56 0.06
CA PRO A 73 32.18 1.43 -0.84
C PRO A 73 33.37 0.57 -0.39
N PRO A 74 33.28 -0.77 -0.50
CA PRO A 74 34.34 -1.67 -0.03
C PRO A 74 35.72 -1.39 -0.62
N GLN A 75 35.79 -1.08 -1.90
CA GLN A 75 37.02 -0.77 -2.64
C GLN A 75 37.70 0.51 -2.15
N ASP A 76 36.98 1.43 -1.55
CA ASP A 76 37.51 2.72 -1.07
C ASP A 76 37.83 2.70 0.44
N ALA A 77 37.73 1.54 1.08
CA ALA A 77 37.83 1.42 2.55
C ALA A 77 39.26 1.47 3.09
N LEU A 78 40.26 1.19 2.27
CA LEU A 78 41.66 1.15 2.73
C LEU A 78 42.09 2.47 3.39
N GLY A 79 42.64 2.40 4.61
CA GLY A 79 43.05 3.55 5.40
C GLY A 79 41.89 4.38 5.98
N LYS A 80 40.63 3.92 5.84
CA LYS A 80 39.44 4.53 6.47
C LYS A 80 39.17 3.85 7.81
N PHE A 81 38.45 4.57 8.69
CA PHE A 81 38.01 4.03 9.97
C PHE A 81 36.57 3.53 9.85
N VAL A 82 36.31 2.31 10.29
CA VAL A 82 34.98 1.66 10.34
C VAL A 82 34.59 1.38 11.80
N PRO A 83 33.30 1.48 12.15
CA PRO A 83 32.85 1.21 13.51
C PRO A 83 32.79 -0.30 13.75
N ILE A 84 33.36 -0.74 14.85
CA ILE A 84 33.32 -2.11 15.30
C ILE A 84 32.57 -2.20 16.65
N MET A 85 31.93 -3.32 16.86
CA MET A 85 31.09 -3.57 18.04
C MET A 85 31.92 -3.60 19.32
N ARG A 86 31.47 -2.85 20.34
CA ARG A 86 32.06 -2.81 21.68
C ARG A 86 31.15 -3.35 22.77
N MET A 87 29.87 -2.99 22.74
CA MET A 87 28.89 -3.41 23.75
C MET A 87 27.61 -3.94 23.11
N ILE A 88 26.98 -4.93 23.75
CA ILE A 88 25.69 -5.48 23.33
C ILE A 88 24.70 -5.37 24.48
N SER A 89 23.58 -4.72 24.27
CA SER A 89 22.46 -4.77 25.20
C SER A 89 21.69 -6.09 25.02
N TYR A 90 21.82 -6.96 25.99
CA TYR A 90 21.12 -8.25 26.00
C TYR A 90 20.53 -8.57 27.37
N THR A 91 19.22 -8.73 27.44
CA THR A 91 18.53 -9.14 28.65
C THR A 91 18.33 -10.66 28.65
N PRO A 92 18.94 -11.43 29.55
CA PRO A 92 18.77 -12.89 29.63
C PRO A 92 17.29 -13.26 29.83
N LYS A 93 16.81 -14.28 29.10
CA LYS A 93 15.43 -14.79 29.30
C LYS A 93 15.27 -15.28 30.75
N LYS A 94 14.29 -14.74 31.49
CA LYS A 94 13.93 -15.12 32.87
C LYS A 94 13.06 -16.39 32.91
N THR A 95 13.46 -17.45 32.25
CA THR A 95 12.73 -18.73 32.23
C THR A 95 13.30 -19.69 33.28
N ALA A 96 12.53 -20.72 33.67
CA ALA A 96 13.00 -21.80 34.52
C ALA A 96 14.28 -22.47 33.95
N GLN A 97 14.34 -22.57 32.61
CA GLN A 97 15.47 -23.10 31.86
C GLN A 97 16.73 -22.19 31.99
N ALA A 98 16.55 -20.86 31.95
CA ALA A 98 17.66 -19.93 32.16
C ALA A 98 18.19 -19.97 33.61
N LYS A 99 17.32 -20.21 34.61
CA LYS A 99 17.75 -20.44 36.01
C LYS A 99 18.52 -21.74 36.16
N ALA A 100 18.09 -22.81 35.51
CA ALA A 100 18.80 -24.09 35.52
C ALA A 100 20.16 -24.00 34.84
N LEU A 101 20.25 -23.28 33.70
CA LEU A 101 21.51 -23.02 32.98
C LEU A 101 22.47 -22.17 33.81
N ARG A 102 22.00 -21.15 34.55
CA ARG A 102 22.83 -20.35 35.46
C ARG A 102 23.39 -21.18 36.61
N LYS A 103 22.56 -22.06 37.18
CA LYS A 103 23.00 -22.97 38.23
C LYS A 103 24.03 -23.96 37.69
N PHE A 104 23.79 -24.55 36.53
CA PHE A 104 24.73 -25.45 35.85
C PHE A 104 26.06 -24.75 35.51
N ALA A 105 26.01 -23.49 35.04
CA ALA A 105 27.21 -22.69 34.75
C ALA A 105 28.05 -22.43 36.00
N ARG A 106 27.42 -22.11 37.16
CA ARG A 106 28.15 -21.93 38.43
C ARG A 106 28.81 -23.23 38.96
N ASP A 107 28.04 -24.32 38.86
CA ASP A 107 28.46 -25.60 39.47
C ASP A 107 29.45 -26.37 38.59
N ASN A 108 29.46 -26.16 37.27
CA ASN A 108 30.19 -26.95 36.29
C ASN A 108 31.07 -26.13 35.32
N PHE A 109 31.32 -24.86 35.60
CA PHE A 109 32.06 -24.01 34.71
C PHE A 109 33.54 -24.45 34.65
N LYS A 110 33.96 -24.95 33.46
CA LYS A 110 35.39 -25.25 33.21
C LYS A 110 35.98 -24.10 32.37
N PRO A 111 36.96 -23.39 32.86
CA PRO A 111 37.48 -22.12 32.29
C PRO A 111 38.35 -22.32 31.06
N ASN A 112 37.85 -22.99 30.00
CA ASN A 112 38.69 -23.24 28.81
C ASN A 112 37.86 -23.21 27.50
N LYS A 113 36.58 -22.74 27.53
CA LYS A 113 35.77 -22.75 26.31
C LYS A 113 34.63 -21.72 26.34
N PHE A 114 34.58 -20.89 25.29
CA PHE A 114 33.39 -20.05 25.04
C PHE A 114 32.22 -20.91 24.57
N SER A 115 31.02 -20.59 25.04
CA SER A 115 29.79 -21.30 24.62
C SER A 115 28.54 -20.44 24.68
N CYS A 116 27.53 -20.78 23.88
CA CYS A 116 26.28 -20.01 23.75
C CYS A 116 25.51 -19.84 25.07
N TYR A 117 25.66 -20.72 26.05
CA TYR A 117 25.00 -20.55 27.36
C TYR A 117 25.53 -19.33 28.14
N MET A 118 26.76 -18.87 27.87
CA MET A 118 27.34 -17.69 28.50
C MET A 118 26.49 -16.44 28.21
N LEU A 119 25.81 -16.39 27.07
CA LEU A 119 24.88 -15.33 26.74
C LEU A 119 23.66 -15.28 27.68
N ASN A 120 23.35 -16.34 28.41
CA ASN A 120 22.25 -16.41 29.38
C ASN A 120 22.67 -16.14 30.81
N LEU A 121 23.95 -15.91 31.10
CA LEU A 121 24.43 -15.54 32.42
C LEU A 121 24.04 -14.09 32.78
N SER A 122 23.98 -13.78 34.08
CA SER A 122 23.90 -12.39 34.53
C SER A 122 25.22 -11.68 34.21
N THR A 123 25.21 -10.34 34.22
CA THR A 123 26.45 -9.55 33.96
C THR A 123 27.54 -9.92 34.93
N ASP A 124 27.22 -10.08 36.23
CA ASP A 124 28.20 -10.43 37.28
C ASP A 124 28.71 -11.86 37.13
N ASP A 125 27.82 -12.83 36.83
CA ASP A 125 28.21 -14.23 36.63
C ASP A 125 29.07 -14.37 35.35
N LEU A 126 28.78 -13.58 34.32
CA LEU A 126 29.55 -13.58 33.09
C LEU A 126 30.94 -12.96 33.30
N GLY A 127 31.01 -11.82 34.01
CA GLY A 127 32.28 -11.20 34.37
C GLY A 127 33.20 -12.14 35.16
N THR A 128 32.64 -12.86 36.15
CA THR A 128 33.40 -13.87 36.92
C THR A 128 33.88 -15.03 36.03
N ALA A 129 33.05 -15.48 35.12
CA ALA A 129 33.43 -16.55 34.16
C ALA A 129 34.55 -16.11 33.22
N LEU A 130 34.48 -14.89 32.67
CA LEU A 130 35.50 -14.35 31.80
C LEU A 130 36.85 -14.15 32.49
N LEU A 131 36.86 -13.63 33.75
CA LEU A 131 38.08 -13.51 34.53
C LEU A 131 38.72 -14.87 34.79
N ALA A 132 37.93 -15.92 35.00
CA ALA A 132 38.43 -17.29 35.19
C ALA A 132 39.05 -17.90 33.94
N MET A 133 38.63 -17.42 32.72
CA MET A 133 39.15 -17.85 31.43
C MET A 133 40.32 -17.00 30.90
N ALA A 134 40.63 -15.87 31.56
CA ALA A 134 41.64 -14.95 31.07
C ALA A 134 43.05 -15.52 31.28
N HIS A 135 43.91 -15.33 30.27
CA HIS A 135 45.32 -15.61 30.33
C HIS A 135 46.12 -14.29 30.37
N PHE A 136 47.33 -14.33 30.84
CA PHE A 136 48.24 -13.18 30.85
C PHE A 136 49.48 -13.51 30.05
N ASP A 137 49.82 -12.67 29.07
CA ASP A 137 51.05 -12.77 28.32
C ASP A 137 52.19 -12.08 29.12
N THR A 138 53.17 -12.88 29.58
CA THR A 138 54.27 -12.43 30.46
C THR A 138 55.58 -12.26 29.72
N THR A 139 55.57 -12.21 28.38
CA THR A 139 56.77 -12.16 27.56
C THR A 139 57.49 -10.81 27.63
N ASP A 140 56.82 -9.73 28.03
CA ASP A 140 57.43 -8.42 28.35
C ASP A 140 57.16 -8.06 29.82
N ASN A 141 58.13 -7.56 30.55
CA ASN A 141 58.19 -7.18 31.97
C ASN A 141 56.80 -7.10 32.68
N ALA A 142 56.74 -7.59 33.92
CA ALA A 142 55.51 -7.74 34.73
C ALA A 142 54.58 -6.50 34.81
N GLU A 143 55.06 -5.29 34.45
CA GLU A 143 54.29 -4.05 34.38
C GLU A 143 53.45 -3.88 33.10
N ASN A 144 53.71 -4.69 32.05
CA ASN A 144 53.05 -4.62 30.73
C ASN A 144 52.35 -5.93 30.33
N ALA A 145 52.01 -6.79 31.26
CA ALA A 145 51.31 -8.03 30.98
C ALA A 145 49.94 -7.77 30.35
N LYS A 146 49.71 -8.12 29.08
CA LYS A 146 48.44 -7.99 28.37
C LYS A 146 47.55 -9.20 28.69
N MET A 147 46.33 -8.94 29.14
CA MET A 147 45.32 -9.95 29.36
C MET A 147 44.72 -10.37 28.03
N TYR A 148 44.57 -11.68 27.83
CA TYR A 148 43.93 -12.21 26.61
C TYR A 148 43.07 -13.44 26.89
N TRP A 149 42.16 -13.74 25.96
CA TRP A 149 41.39 -14.97 25.90
C TRP A 149 41.76 -15.74 24.64
N GLU A 150 41.71 -17.07 24.68
CA GLU A 150 42.03 -17.93 23.52
C GLU A 150 40.78 -18.67 23.04
N ALA A 151 40.45 -18.58 21.78
CA ALA A 151 39.39 -19.33 21.11
C ALA A 151 39.99 -20.56 20.40
N LYS A 152 39.27 -21.66 20.41
CA LYS A 152 39.73 -22.93 19.86
C LYS A 152 39.69 -22.95 18.32
N ASP A 153 38.69 -22.31 17.75
CA ASP A 153 38.48 -22.23 16.30
C ASP A 153 37.77 -20.92 15.92
N LYS A 154 37.55 -20.69 14.62
CA LYS A 154 36.91 -19.47 14.11
C LYS A 154 35.46 -19.29 14.61
N LYS A 155 34.72 -20.38 14.84
CA LYS A 155 33.35 -20.31 15.38
C LYS A 155 33.33 -19.90 16.85
N GLU A 156 34.23 -20.43 17.62
CA GLU A 156 34.40 -20.03 19.02
C GLU A 156 34.94 -18.58 19.12
N LEU A 157 35.77 -18.13 18.18
CA LEU A 157 36.22 -16.73 18.09
C LEU A 157 35.07 -15.75 17.90
N GLU A 158 34.16 -16.05 16.98
CA GLU A 158 32.97 -15.19 16.76
C GLU A 158 32.05 -15.15 17.99
N LEU A 159 31.88 -16.28 18.66
CA LEU A 159 31.11 -16.33 19.90
C LEU A 159 31.82 -15.54 21.01
N ALA A 160 33.15 -15.63 21.12
CA ALA A 160 33.92 -14.91 22.10
C ALA A 160 33.79 -13.38 21.92
N LYS A 161 33.83 -12.86 20.71
CA LYS A 161 33.59 -11.44 20.40
C LYS A 161 32.24 -10.97 20.99
N ILE A 162 31.17 -11.71 20.73
CA ILE A 162 29.83 -11.38 21.22
C ILE A 162 29.76 -11.43 22.75
N VAL A 163 30.36 -12.45 23.36
CA VAL A 163 30.36 -12.63 24.82
C VAL A 163 31.14 -11.52 25.51
N LEU A 164 32.30 -11.15 24.98
CA LEU A 164 33.14 -10.08 25.53
C LEU A 164 32.51 -8.70 25.33
N ALA A 165 31.95 -8.44 24.16
CA ALA A 165 31.19 -7.21 23.88
C ALA A 165 30.00 -7.00 24.81
N ARG A 166 29.35 -8.08 25.25
CA ARG A 166 28.28 -8.01 26.26
C ARG A 166 28.76 -7.46 27.61
N GLN A 167 30.02 -7.61 27.93
CA GLN A 167 30.67 -7.04 29.14
C GLN A 167 31.29 -5.65 28.87
N GLY A 168 31.14 -5.10 27.67
CA GLY A 168 31.76 -3.85 27.27
C GLY A 168 33.26 -4.00 27.03
N ILE A 169 33.76 -5.22 26.86
CA ILE A 169 35.16 -5.52 26.64
C ILE A 169 35.44 -5.53 25.15
N PHE A 170 36.31 -4.61 24.72
CA PHE A 170 36.85 -4.58 23.37
C PHE A 170 38.17 -5.33 23.32
N CYS A 171 38.40 -6.11 22.26
CA CYS A 171 39.59 -6.90 22.10
C CYS A 171 40.25 -6.72 20.73
N ARG A 172 41.58 -6.61 20.70
CA ARG A 172 42.36 -6.79 19.50
C ARG A 172 42.54 -8.28 19.23
N ILE A 173 42.33 -8.71 18.00
CA ILE A 173 42.38 -10.11 17.60
C ILE A 173 43.71 -10.39 16.91
N VAL A 174 44.46 -11.39 17.41
CA VAL A 174 45.66 -11.91 16.76
C VAL A 174 45.54 -13.43 16.67
N ASN A 175 45.33 -13.97 15.49
CA ASN A 175 45.00 -15.38 15.24
C ASN A 175 43.73 -15.79 15.98
N THR A 176 43.83 -16.67 17.01
CA THR A 176 42.68 -17.13 17.85
C THR A 176 42.68 -16.46 19.22
N ARG A 177 43.55 -15.49 19.49
CA ARG A 177 43.68 -14.79 20.78
C ARG A 177 43.03 -13.42 20.71
N LEU A 178 42.26 -13.09 21.75
CA LEU A 178 41.58 -11.81 21.93
C LEU A 178 42.23 -11.03 23.05
N TYR A 179 43.07 -10.05 22.73
CA TYR A 179 43.80 -9.22 23.70
C TYR A 179 42.95 -7.99 24.11
N LEU A 180 42.95 -7.67 25.36
CA LEU A 180 42.43 -6.41 25.88
C LEU A 180 43.38 -5.26 25.48
N ASP A 181 43.02 -4.51 24.46
CA ASP A 181 43.86 -3.45 23.89
C ASP A 181 42.99 -2.29 23.39
N TYR A 182 43.03 -1.17 24.12
CA TYR A 182 42.25 0.04 23.78
C TYR A 182 43.09 1.09 23.00
N ASP A 183 44.39 0.90 22.83
CA ASP A 183 45.25 1.89 22.19
C ASP A 183 45.12 1.91 20.66
N ALA A 184 44.67 0.80 20.07
CA ALA A 184 44.51 0.69 18.62
C ALA A 184 43.25 1.33 18.10
N VAL A 185 42.27 1.66 18.96
CA VAL A 185 40.94 2.15 18.55
C VAL A 185 40.74 3.61 18.90
N ARG A 186 39.77 4.23 18.19
CA ARG A 186 39.49 5.66 18.31
C ARG A 186 38.02 5.92 18.63
N ILE A 187 37.76 7.07 19.25
CA ILE A 187 36.41 7.60 19.49
C ILE A 187 36.32 9.02 18.93
N PRO A 188 35.14 9.51 18.55
CA PRO A 188 34.99 10.88 18.10
C PRO A 188 35.10 11.87 19.27
N GLU A 189 35.89 12.92 19.08
CA GLU A 189 35.98 14.07 19.97
C GLU A 189 36.14 15.35 19.15
N ASN A 190 35.26 16.32 19.31
CA ASN A 190 35.26 17.63 18.60
C ASN A 190 35.41 17.51 17.08
N GLY A 191 34.78 16.50 16.46
CA GLY A 191 34.80 16.29 15.01
C GLY A 191 36.04 15.54 14.49
N ALA A 192 36.96 15.05 15.37
CA ALA A 192 38.11 14.25 15.03
C ALA A 192 38.05 12.88 15.71
N LEU A 193 38.69 11.88 15.14
CA LEU A 193 38.90 10.58 15.79
C LEU A 193 40.20 10.58 16.60
N VAL A 194 40.10 10.36 17.92
CA VAL A 194 41.20 10.37 18.88
C VAL A 194 41.32 9.02 19.59
N GLN A 195 42.52 8.70 20.12
CA GLN A 195 42.71 7.42 20.85
C GLN A 195 41.93 7.42 22.16
N ILE A 196 41.31 6.28 22.52
CA ILE A 196 40.53 6.13 23.75
C ILE A 196 41.40 6.38 24.98
N SER A 197 42.60 5.86 25.01
CA SER A 197 43.55 6.03 26.12
C SER A 197 43.87 7.49 26.43
N ASP A 198 43.94 8.33 25.40
CA ASP A 198 44.26 9.75 25.56
C ASP A 198 43.08 10.53 26.13
N VAL A 199 41.88 10.26 25.64
CA VAL A 199 40.64 10.90 26.12
C VAL A 199 40.33 10.50 27.55
N ALA A 200 40.48 9.21 27.91
CA ALA A 200 40.22 8.71 29.24
C ALA A 200 41.16 9.29 30.30
N LYS A 201 42.43 9.63 29.94
CA LYS A 201 43.39 10.30 30.81
C LYS A 201 43.01 11.76 31.09
N VAL A 202 42.48 12.46 30.09
CA VAL A 202 42.18 13.90 30.18
C VAL A 202 40.74 14.18 30.64
N ASN A 203 39.81 13.39 30.19
CA ASN A 203 38.36 13.54 30.52
C ASN A 203 37.70 12.18 30.71
N PRO A 204 37.79 11.54 31.87
CA PRO A 204 37.18 10.25 32.13
C PRO A 204 35.64 10.26 32.11
N ALA A 205 35.01 11.44 32.12
CA ALA A 205 33.57 11.60 32.03
C ALA A 205 33.06 11.87 30.59
N ASN A 206 33.96 11.75 29.60
CA ASN A 206 33.56 11.96 28.19
C ASN A 206 32.47 10.96 27.77
N PRO A 207 31.30 11.44 27.30
CA PRO A 207 30.17 10.57 26.93
C PRO A 207 30.53 9.58 25.81
N TYR A 208 31.50 9.89 24.94
CA TYR A 208 31.92 9.00 23.86
C TYR A 208 32.72 7.79 24.35
N LEU A 209 33.21 7.78 25.59
CA LEU A 209 33.82 6.58 26.21
C LEU A 209 32.82 5.44 26.45
N ASN A 210 31.52 5.76 26.47
CA ASN A 210 30.41 4.80 26.68
C ASN A 210 29.67 4.43 25.39
N LEU A 211 30.21 4.78 24.21
CA LEU A 211 29.59 4.35 22.95
C LEU A 211 29.63 2.83 22.78
N PRO A 212 28.61 2.21 22.21
CA PRO A 212 28.52 0.77 21.98
C PRO A 212 29.43 0.29 20.83
N TYR A 213 30.13 1.18 20.17
CA TYR A 213 31.09 0.93 19.10
C TYR A 213 32.33 1.80 19.25
N VAL A 214 33.41 1.41 18.61
CA VAL A 214 34.66 2.15 18.47
C VAL A 214 35.13 2.13 17.02
N TRP A 215 36.02 3.05 16.64
CA TRP A 215 36.51 3.19 15.27
C TRP A 215 37.84 2.48 15.10
N ASP A 216 37.91 1.60 14.10
CA ASP A 216 39.11 0.83 13.78
C ASP A 216 39.53 1.06 12.32
N GLU A 217 40.82 1.14 12.06
CA GLU A 217 41.35 1.42 10.73
C GLU A 217 41.34 0.16 9.83
N VAL A 218 40.89 0.30 8.61
CA VAL A 218 40.93 -0.75 7.58
C VAL A 218 42.37 -0.84 7.05
N THR A 219 43.04 -1.97 7.30
CA THR A 219 44.46 -2.20 6.95
C THR A 219 44.65 -2.95 5.65
N SER A 220 43.65 -3.75 5.21
CA SER A 220 43.69 -4.39 3.90
C SER A 220 42.31 -4.49 3.28
N VAL A 221 42.28 -4.38 1.95
CA VAL A 221 41.09 -4.65 1.09
C VAL A 221 41.59 -5.56 -0.02
N GLU A 222 41.12 -6.79 -0.07
CA GLU A 222 41.48 -7.78 -1.07
C GLU A 222 40.27 -8.13 -1.93
N GLU A 223 40.39 -7.99 -3.25
CA GLU A 223 39.39 -8.48 -4.19
C GLU A 223 39.46 -10.01 -4.26
N VAL A 224 38.35 -10.71 -4.07
CA VAL A 224 38.28 -12.17 -4.09
C VAL A 224 37.16 -12.61 -5.04
N ASP A 225 37.50 -13.48 -6.01
CA ASP A 225 36.49 -14.16 -6.81
C ASP A 225 35.97 -15.36 -6.02
N ARG A 226 34.71 -15.32 -5.65
CA ARG A 226 34.02 -16.42 -4.96
C ARG A 226 32.66 -16.68 -5.55
N GLU A 227 32.31 -17.95 -5.68
CA GLU A 227 30.93 -18.43 -5.79
C GLU A 227 30.46 -18.73 -4.36
N ASP A 228 29.93 -17.76 -3.66
CA ASP A 228 29.37 -17.94 -2.31
C ASP A 228 27.94 -17.39 -2.25
N VAL A 229 27.19 -17.90 -1.29
CA VAL A 229 25.86 -17.40 -0.98
C VAL A 229 26.01 -16.18 -0.07
N THR A 230 25.50 -15.03 -0.52
CA THR A 230 25.44 -13.81 0.29
C THR A 230 24.09 -13.65 0.95
N TYR A 231 24.07 -12.96 2.08
CA TYR A 231 22.86 -12.72 2.87
C TYR A 231 22.69 -11.22 3.08
N ASP A 232 21.46 -10.74 2.84
CA ASP A 232 21.05 -9.40 3.17
C ASP A 232 19.85 -9.44 4.13
N PHE A 233 19.78 -8.46 5.06
CA PHE A 233 18.79 -8.40 6.12
C PHE A 233 18.11 -7.04 6.13
N THR A 234 16.80 -7.00 5.94
CA THR A 234 16.03 -5.76 6.09
C THR A 234 15.60 -5.60 7.54
N VAL A 235 16.19 -4.63 8.22
CA VAL A 235 15.83 -4.26 9.59
C VAL A 235 14.92 -3.04 9.55
N PRO A 236 13.68 -3.12 10.06
CA PRO A 236 12.76 -1.98 10.09
C PRO A 236 13.36 -0.80 10.87
N GLU A 237 13.20 0.40 10.34
CA GLU A 237 13.62 1.68 10.94
C GLU A 237 15.13 1.98 10.92
N PHE A 238 15.99 0.95 10.80
CA PHE A 238 17.45 1.14 10.81
C PHE A 238 18.09 0.30 9.71
N PRO A 239 18.58 0.91 8.61
CA PRO A 239 19.24 0.19 7.53
C PRO A 239 20.69 -0.16 7.89
N LEU A 240 20.91 -0.70 9.08
CA LEU A 240 22.22 -1.01 9.63
C LEU A 240 22.13 -2.37 10.33
N PHE A 241 23.13 -3.23 10.10
CA PHE A 241 23.32 -4.46 10.87
C PHE A 241 24.80 -4.73 11.12
N ILE A 242 25.09 -5.61 12.08
CA ILE A 242 26.47 -5.92 12.46
C ILE A 242 26.82 -7.31 11.91
N ALA A 243 27.75 -7.34 10.98
CA ALA A 243 28.31 -8.56 10.41
C ALA A 243 29.78 -8.72 10.85
N ASN A 244 30.09 -9.85 11.46
CA ASN A 244 31.43 -10.17 12.01
C ASN A 244 32.03 -9.08 12.93
N GLY A 245 31.14 -8.33 13.61
CA GLY A 245 31.55 -7.25 14.51
C GLY A 245 31.71 -5.88 13.84
N ILE A 246 31.58 -5.78 12.52
CA ILE A 246 31.62 -4.53 11.75
C ILE A 246 30.19 -4.09 11.43
N LEU A 247 29.90 -2.80 11.61
CA LEU A 247 28.60 -2.21 11.26
C LEU A 247 28.54 -1.93 9.76
N VAL A 248 27.53 -2.48 9.09
CA VAL A 248 27.28 -2.35 7.65
C VAL A 248 25.88 -1.77 7.39
N TYR A 249 25.72 -1.13 6.23
CA TYR A 249 24.42 -0.68 5.74
C TYR A 249 23.65 -1.83 5.09
N ASP A 250 22.32 -1.84 5.26
CA ASP A 250 21.39 -2.57 4.40
C ASP A 250 21.46 -2.01 2.97
N THR A 251 21.25 -2.87 1.95
CA THR A 251 21.35 -2.48 0.55
C THR A 251 20.32 -1.42 0.20
N MET A 252 20.75 -0.25 -0.24
CA MET A 252 19.92 0.84 -0.71
C MET A 252 20.35 1.26 -2.13
N GLN A 253 19.40 1.29 -3.07
CA GLN A 253 19.64 1.86 -4.38
C GLN A 253 19.28 3.34 -4.40
N LEU A 254 20.22 4.19 -4.80
CA LEU A 254 20.04 5.62 -4.95
C LEU A 254 20.20 6.00 -6.42
N HIS A 255 19.14 6.53 -7.05
CA HIS A 255 19.22 7.11 -8.38
C HIS A 255 19.62 8.58 -8.28
N VAL A 256 20.79 8.92 -8.80
CA VAL A 256 21.25 10.30 -8.95
C VAL A 256 21.01 10.74 -10.40
N PRO A 257 20.20 11.82 -10.66
CA PRO A 257 20.04 12.34 -12.01
C PRO A 257 21.39 12.76 -12.59
N ALA A 258 21.81 12.12 -13.69
CA ALA A 258 23.13 12.31 -14.27
C ALA A 258 23.25 13.57 -15.16
N THR A 259 22.11 14.10 -15.66
CA THR A 259 22.10 15.31 -16.49
C THR A 259 21.35 16.45 -15.82
N GLU A 260 21.65 17.70 -16.21
CA GLU A 260 20.98 18.87 -15.65
C GLU A 260 19.46 18.86 -15.98
N GLU A 261 19.08 18.36 -17.18
CA GLU A 261 17.68 18.23 -17.54
C GLU A 261 16.95 17.22 -16.63
N ALA A 262 17.57 16.07 -16.34
CA ALA A 262 17.00 15.07 -15.43
C ALA A 262 16.88 15.60 -13.99
N ARG A 263 17.89 16.38 -13.53
CA ARG A 263 17.87 17.03 -12.22
C ARG A 263 16.74 18.07 -12.12
N LEU A 264 16.58 18.91 -13.14
CA LEU A 264 15.49 19.88 -13.20
C LEU A 264 14.13 19.20 -13.28
N GLU A 265 14.00 18.13 -14.08
CA GLU A 265 12.77 17.35 -14.13
C GLU A 265 12.39 16.74 -12.77
N ALA A 266 13.36 16.19 -12.04
CA ALA A 266 13.13 15.67 -10.70
C ALA A 266 12.63 16.76 -9.74
N LEU A 267 13.25 17.95 -9.74
CA LEU A 267 12.85 19.08 -8.89
C LEU A 267 11.49 19.67 -9.27
N GLU A 268 11.22 19.85 -10.57
CA GLU A 268 10.03 20.54 -11.05
C GLU A 268 8.80 19.65 -11.17
N LYS A 269 8.98 18.32 -11.38
CA LYS A 269 7.87 17.40 -11.63
C LYS A 269 7.69 16.33 -10.57
N MET A 270 8.78 15.85 -9.93
CA MET A 270 8.74 14.66 -9.07
C MET A 270 8.65 14.99 -7.58
N THR A 271 9.02 16.20 -7.17
CA THR A 271 8.94 16.58 -5.75
C THR A 271 7.49 16.53 -5.23
N PRO A 272 7.27 16.14 -3.96
CA PRO A 272 5.94 16.07 -3.35
C PRO A 272 5.13 17.37 -3.45
N SER A 273 5.79 18.53 -3.36
CA SER A 273 5.15 19.85 -3.49
C SER A 273 4.47 20.10 -4.84
N HIS A 274 4.91 19.41 -5.90
CA HIS A 274 4.31 19.48 -7.24
C HIS A 274 3.32 18.35 -7.53
N ASN A 275 3.18 17.36 -6.62
CA ASN A 275 2.31 16.21 -6.74
C ASN A 275 1.39 16.07 -5.52
N LEU A 276 0.57 17.09 -5.26
CA LEU A 276 -0.25 17.16 -4.05
C LEU A 276 -1.43 16.18 -4.07
N PHE A 277 -1.98 15.88 -5.25
CA PHE A 277 -3.20 15.10 -5.37
C PHE A 277 -2.98 13.79 -6.14
N SER A 278 -3.68 12.76 -5.71
CA SER A 278 -3.69 11.47 -6.39
C SER A 278 -4.55 11.51 -7.66
N PRO A 279 -4.07 11.03 -8.81
CA PRO A 279 -4.89 10.90 -10.01
C PRO A 279 -6.05 9.91 -9.82
N ARG A 280 -6.00 9.01 -8.83
CA ARG A 280 -7.04 8.03 -8.54
C ARG A 280 -8.32 8.69 -8.05
N ASN A 281 -8.26 9.50 -7.00
CA ASN A 281 -9.45 10.02 -6.32
C ASN A 281 -9.41 11.52 -6.07
N MET A 282 -8.41 12.23 -6.59
CA MET A 282 -8.18 13.66 -6.35
C MET A 282 -8.02 14.01 -4.86
N GLY A 283 -7.71 13.01 -4.04
CA GLY A 283 -7.38 13.21 -2.63
C GLY A 283 -5.90 13.57 -2.44
N PRO A 284 -5.54 14.17 -1.29
CA PRO A 284 -4.17 14.55 -1.01
C PRO A 284 -3.29 13.32 -0.84
N MET A 285 -2.08 13.35 -1.43
CA MET A 285 -1.11 12.26 -1.34
C MET A 285 -0.29 12.30 -0.06
N MET A 286 0.10 13.50 0.39
CA MET A 286 0.87 13.68 1.61
C MET A 286 -0.05 13.97 2.78
N LEU A 287 -0.21 13.01 3.67
CA LEU A 287 -1.01 13.11 4.89
C LEU A 287 -0.22 12.59 6.08
N PRO A 288 -0.24 13.27 7.24
CA PRO A 288 0.17 12.66 8.51
C PRO A 288 -0.59 11.35 8.75
N GLN A 289 0.06 10.36 9.35
CA GLN A 289 -0.50 9.03 9.56
C GLN A 289 -0.23 8.54 11.00
N GLN A 290 -0.84 7.42 11.37
CA GLN A 290 -0.60 6.68 12.61
C GLN A 290 -0.68 7.58 13.85
N GLU A 291 0.38 7.64 14.65
CA GLU A 291 0.45 8.36 15.92
C GLU A 291 0.12 9.85 15.77
N SER A 292 0.55 10.46 14.66
CA SER A 292 0.26 11.88 14.42
C SER A 292 -1.24 12.15 14.30
N VAL A 293 -1.98 11.26 13.61
CA VAL A 293 -3.45 11.38 13.50
C VAL A 293 -4.11 11.19 14.86
N PHE A 294 -3.64 10.19 15.63
CA PHE A 294 -4.21 9.92 16.95
C PHE A 294 -3.90 11.04 17.95
N GLY A 295 -2.70 11.62 17.91
CA GLY A 295 -2.33 12.76 18.73
C GLY A 295 -3.21 13.98 18.47
N LEU A 296 -3.50 14.30 17.20
CA LEU A 296 -4.44 15.38 16.84
C LEU A 296 -5.86 15.09 17.35
N PHE A 297 -6.32 13.85 17.26
CA PHE A 297 -7.60 13.43 17.83
C PHE A 297 -7.61 13.55 19.36
N ALA A 298 -6.63 12.96 20.04
CA ALA A 298 -6.56 12.95 21.50
C ALA A 298 -6.51 14.36 22.09
N ALA A 299 -5.82 15.29 21.41
CA ALA A 299 -5.74 16.70 21.80
C ALA A 299 -7.08 17.47 21.64
N THR A 300 -8.05 16.92 20.88
CA THR A 300 -9.32 17.63 20.56
C THR A 300 -10.57 16.87 20.98
N LYS A 301 -10.47 15.60 21.38
CA LYS A 301 -11.63 14.74 21.69
C LYS A 301 -12.48 15.24 22.86
N THR A 302 -11.91 16.02 23.77
CA THR A 302 -12.61 16.56 24.96
C THR A 302 -13.44 17.82 24.66
N ILE A 303 -13.29 18.48 23.51
CA ILE A 303 -14.02 19.70 23.16
C ILE A 303 -15.55 19.55 23.30
N PRO A 304 -16.20 18.46 22.81
CA PRO A 304 -17.64 18.29 22.93
C PRO A 304 -18.12 18.05 24.36
N THR A 305 -17.23 17.72 25.33
CA THR A 305 -17.60 17.41 26.73
C THR A 305 -17.54 18.62 27.63
N PHE A 306 -17.18 19.81 27.14
CA PHE A 306 -17.12 21.03 27.94
C PHE A 306 -18.51 21.49 28.40
N ASP A 307 -18.62 21.75 29.68
CA ASP A 307 -19.84 22.22 30.34
C ASP A 307 -19.61 23.54 31.09
N LYS A 308 -20.63 23.94 31.87
CA LYS A 308 -20.56 25.16 32.67
C LYS A 308 -19.54 25.12 33.81
N SER A 309 -19.13 23.91 34.25
CA SER A 309 -18.15 23.70 35.31
C SER A 309 -16.71 23.73 34.80
N THR A 310 -16.51 23.61 33.50
CA THR A 310 -15.19 23.56 32.87
C THR A 310 -14.45 24.89 33.04
N ARG A 311 -13.29 24.84 33.70
CA ARG A 311 -12.42 26.01 33.90
C ARG A 311 -11.48 26.13 32.70
N PHE A 312 -11.39 27.33 32.11
CA PHE A 312 -10.57 27.62 30.95
C PHE A 312 -9.37 28.50 31.31
N THR A 313 -8.16 28.07 30.95
CA THR A 313 -6.96 28.90 31.12
C THR A 313 -6.83 29.89 29.96
N PRO A 314 -6.69 31.21 30.21
CA PRO A 314 -6.52 32.19 29.14
C PRO A 314 -5.20 31.98 28.38
N VAL A 315 -5.23 32.06 27.06
CA VAL A 315 -4.06 32.00 26.17
C VAL A 315 -3.93 33.31 25.43
N GLN A 316 -2.82 34.02 25.66
CA GLN A 316 -2.49 35.26 24.96
C GLN A 316 -1.37 35.08 23.93
N ASN A 317 -0.40 34.21 24.19
CA ASN A 317 0.78 34.00 23.36
C ASN A 317 0.88 32.53 22.88
N ILE A 318 0.77 32.36 21.56
CA ILE A 318 0.80 31.02 20.90
C ILE A 318 2.17 30.37 21.04
N LYS A 319 3.26 31.14 20.91
CA LYS A 319 4.62 30.58 21.03
C LYS A 319 4.85 30.05 22.45
N GLN A 320 4.41 30.81 23.45
CA GLN A 320 4.49 30.37 24.85
C GLN A 320 3.61 29.14 25.11
N LEU A 321 2.40 29.06 24.52
CA LEU A 321 1.55 27.88 24.59
C LEU A 321 2.24 26.65 24.00
N HIS A 322 2.85 26.79 22.85
CA HIS A 322 3.61 25.70 22.20
C HIS A 322 4.76 25.22 23.10
N GLU A 323 5.56 26.13 23.65
CA GLU A 323 6.66 25.78 24.57
C GLU A 323 6.14 25.14 25.87
N ASN A 324 5.05 25.63 26.46
CA ASN A 324 4.45 25.05 27.64
C ASN A 324 3.96 23.61 27.40
N ILE A 325 3.41 23.32 26.19
CA ILE A 325 3.07 21.95 25.80
C ILE A 325 4.35 21.12 25.61
N ARG A 326 5.36 21.66 24.92
CA ARG A 326 6.63 21.01 24.70
C ARG A 326 7.34 20.63 26.01
N MET A 327 7.27 21.47 27.00
CA MET A 327 7.85 21.23 28.34
C MET A 327 6.95 20.36 29.25
N GLY A 328 5.69 20.09 28.82
CA GLY A 328 4.74 19.30 29.62
C GLY A 328 4.04 20.09 30.75
N MET A 329 4.15 21.42 30.76
CA MET A 329 3.47 22.29 31.73
C MET A 329 1.96 22.38 31.46
N ILE A 330 1.54 22.26 30.19
CA ILE A 330 0.13 22.24 29.77
C ILE A 330 -0.08 20.99 28.94
N LYS A 331 -1.13 20.23 29.23
CA LYS A 331 -1.52 19.08 28.39
C LYS A 331 -2.18 19.57 27.09
N PRO A 332 -1.97 18.88 25.94
CA PRO A 332 -2.62 19.25 24.68
C PRO A 332 -4.15 19.29 24.72
N ASP A 333 -4.79 18.44 25.52
CA ASP A 333 -6.24 18.36 25.72
C ASP A 333 -6.78 19.29 26.81
N ALA A 334 -5.91 20.08 27.47
CA ALA A 334 -6.32 21.02 28.52
C ALA A 334 -7.27 22.10 27.97
N PRO A 335 -8.37 22.41 28.72
CA PRO A 335 -9.31 23.44 28.31
C PRO A 335 -8.67 24.84 28.41
N VAL A 336 -8.75 25.59 27.32
CA VAL A 336 -8.21 26.95 27.22
C VAL A 336 -9.20 27.90 26.56
N GLN A 337 -9.09 29.18 26.93
CA GLN A 337 -9.79 30.27 26.27
C GLN A 337 -8.80 31.03 25.40
N TYR A 338 -9.00 30.97 24.09
CA TYR A 338 -8.21 31.71 23.10
C TYR A 338 -9.12 32.68 22.35
N ARG A 339 -8.91 33.96 22.54
CA ARG A 339 -9.83 35.03 22.06
C ARG A 339 -11.25 34.74 22.57
N GLN A 340 -12.28 34.70 21.70
CA GLN A 340 -13.66 34.34 22.03
C GLN A 340 -13.91 32.81 22.09
N PHE A 341 -12.94 31.98 21.73
CA PHE A 341 -13.13 30.53 21.60
C PHE A 341 -12.77 29.80 22.87
N LYS A 342 -13.66 28.94 23.35
CA LYS A 342 -13.44 27.94 24.39
C LYS A 342 -13.09 26.62 23.72
N THR A 343 -11.87 26.12 23.92
CA THR A 343 -11.33 24.98 23.17
C THR A 343 -10.21 24.29 23.97
N THR A 344 -9.45 23.40 23.31
CA THR A 344 -8.25 22.78 23.90
C THR A 344 -6.98 23.50 23.47
N ALA A 345 -5.92 23.35 24.27
CA ALA A 345 -4.60 23.91 23.97
C ALA A 345 -4.07 23.42 22.61
N GLY A 346 -4.21 22.11 22.31
CA GLY A 346 -3.83 21.53 21.03
C GLY A 346 -4.66 22.05 19.85
N ALA A 347 -5.97 22.24 20.03
CA ALA A 347 -6.83 22.78 18.98
C ALA A 347 -6.42 24.21 18.59
N VAL A 348 -5.93 25.03 19.52
CA VAL A 348 -5.38 26.36 19.19
C VAL A 348 -4.20 26.22 18.24
N LEU A 349 -3.19 25.41 18.60
CA LEU A 349 -1.99 25.23 17.76
C LEU A 349 -2.30 24.64 16.39
N ILE A 350 -3.19 23.66 16.32
CA ILE A 350 -3.63 23.07 15.05
C ILE A 350 -4.25 24.14 14.14
N ASN A 351 -5.19 24.92 14.66
CA ASN A 351 -5.90 25.92 13.84
C ASN A 351 -5.00 27.06 13.38
N GLU A 352 -4.00 27.44 14.16
CA GLU A 352 -3.06 28.49 13.76
C GLU A 352 -2.13 28.09 12.61
N LEU A 353 -2.01 26.79 12.29
CA LEU A 353 -1.34 26.35 11.07
C LEU A 353 -2.10 26.73 9.79
N PHE A 354 -3.44 26.83 9.89
CA PHE A 354 -4.31 27.03 8.72
C PHE A 354 -4.60 28.51 8.41
N PRO A 355 -4.88 28.83 7.13
CA PRO A 355 -5.46 30.12 6.74
C PRO A 355 -6.77 30.39 7.50
N MET A 356 -7.02 31.67 7.84
CA MET A 356 -8.19 32.07 8.66
C MET A 356 -9.54 31.47 8.23
N PRO A 357 -9.88 31.39 6.91
CA PRO A 357 -11.18 30.84 6.49
C PRO A 357 -11.40 29.36 6.79
N LEU A 358 -10.33 28.60 7.06
CA LEU A 358 -10.40 27.18 7.34
C LEU A 358 -10.36 26.85 8.85
N ARG A 359 -10.13 27.83 9.72
CA ARG A 359 -10.01 27.62 11.17
C ARG A 359 -11.36 27.28 11.79
N ASN A 360 -11.37 26.19 12.57
CA ASN A 360 -12.54 25.77 13.37
C ASN A 360 -12.07 25.19 14.71
N TYR A 361 -12.13 26.01 15.74
CA TYR A 361 -11.65 25.67 17.08
C TYR A 361 -12.57 24.70 17.87
N SER A 362 -13.74 24.38 17.33
CA SER A 362 -14.70 23.46 17.96
C SER A 362 -14.67 22.05 17.34
N LYS A 363 -13.79 21.82 16.37
CA LYS A 363 -13.78 20.57 15.60
C LYS A 363 -12.89 19.50 16.24
N VAL A 364 -13.42 18.29 16.38
CA VAL A 364 -12.64 17.11 16.75
C VAL A 364 -11.92 16.59 15.50
N TRP A 365 -10.62 16.33 15.63
CA TRP A 365 -9.76 15.95 14.53
C TRP A 365 -9.73 14.42 14.33
N ASN A 366 -9.71 14.00 13.09
CA ASN A 366 -9.46 12.63 12.64
C ASN A 366 -8.90 12.66 11.20
N LYS A 367 -8.54 11.51 10.65
CA LYS A 367 -7.98 11.42 9.29
C LYS A 367 -8.87 12.02 8.21
N SER A 368 -10.19 11.85 8.30
CA SER A 368 -11.14 12.37 7.32
C SER A 368 -11.20 13.91 7.34
N VAL A 369 -11.28 14.51 8.55
CA VAL A 369 -11.25 15.97 8.74
C VAL A 369 -9.95 16.56 8.21
N MET A 370 -8.82 15.95 8.56
CA MET A 370 -7.50 16.37 8.11
C MET A 370 -7.39 16.31 6.58
N SER A 371 -7.77 15.18 5.97
CA SER A 371 -7.77 15.01 4.52
C SER A 371 -8.64 16.06 3.80
N GLY A 372 -9.85 16.31 4.32
CA GLY A 372 -10.76 17.31 3.75
C GLY A 372 -10.20 18.74 3.81
N LEU A 373 -9.56 19.12 4.92
CA LEU A 373 -8.95 20.43 5.07
C LEU A 373 -7.68 20.57 4.21
N LEU A 374 -6.81 19.58 4.17
CA LEU A 374 -5.63 19.57 3.31
C LEU A 374 -6.00 19.58 1.83
N THR A 375 -7.11 18.96 1.43
CA THR A 375 -7.65 19.08 0.07
C THR A 375 -7.97 20.54 -0.26
N GLN A 376 -8.65 21.25 0.64
CA GLN A 376 -8.97 22.69 0.44
C GLN A 376 -7.70 23.57 0.43
N VAL A 377 -6.72 23.27 1.28
CA VAL A 377 -5.42 23.95 1.28
C VAL A 377 -4.72 23.78 -0.07
N GLY A 378 -4.59 22.55 -0.56
CA GLY A 378 -3.96 22.27 -1.83
C GLY A 378 -4.65 22.93 -3.02
N GLN A 379 -5.97 23.06 -2.98
CA GLN A 379 -6.76 23.73 -4.01
C GLN A 379 -6.63 25.27 -4.00
N ARG A 380 -6.57 25.90 -2.83
CA ARG A 380 -6.63 27.36 -2.67
C ARG A 380 -5.31 27.99 -2.28
N TRP A 381 -4.46 27.29 -1.54
CA TRP A 381 -3.17 27.75 -1.03
C TRP A 381 -2.06 26.68 -1.21
N PRO A 382 -1.79 26.22 -2.46
CA PRO A 382 -0.89 25.09 -2.70
C PRO A 382 0.53 25.31 -2.14
N LYS A 383 1.01 26.56 -2.09
CA LYS A 383 2.33 26.90 -1.53
C LYS A 383 2.43 26.68 -0.01
N GLU A 384 1.30 26.75 0.70
CA GLU A 384 1.23 26.52 2.16
C GLU A 384 1.09 25.03 2.52
N TYR A 385 0.80 24.16 1.54
CA TYR A 385 0.43 22.79 1.79
C TYR A 385 1.51 22.03 2.58
N THR A 386 2.75 22.06 2.13
CA THR A 386 3.87 21.33 2.75
C THR A 386 4.07 21.80 4.18
N ARG A 387 4.15 23.12 4.42
CA ARG A 387 4.29 23.69 5.78
C ARG A 387 3.17 23.24 6.72
N ILE A 388 1.93 23.23 6.23
CA ILE A 388 0.77 22.83 7.06
C ILE A 388 0.81 21.32 7.32
N ALA A 389 1.09 20.49 6.32
CA ALA A 389 1.16 19.03 6.45
C ALA A 389 2.26 18.60 7.43
N ASP A 390 3.46 19.19 7.32
CA ASP A 390 4.57 18.94 8.23
C ASP A 390 4.25 19.42 9.65
N GLY A 391 3.69 20.62 9.79
CA GLY A 391 3.27 21.14 11.10
C GLY A 391 2.21 20.27 11.77
N LEU A 392 1.26 19.71 11.02
CA LEU A 392 0.29 18.75 11.56
C LEU A 392 0.94 17.44 12.01
N LYS A 393 1.93 16.94 11.25
CA LYS A 393 2.69 15.74 11.62
C LYS A 393 3.46 15.97 12.92
N GLU A 394 4.19 17.08 13.04
CA GLU A 394 4.98 17.44 14.22
C GLU A 394 4.11 17.66 15.46
N LEU A 395 3.04 18.46 15.33
CA LEU A 395 2.10 18.67 16.44
C LEU A 395 1.41 17.37 16.85
N GLY A 396 0.99 16.55 15.89
CA GLY A 396 0.36 15.27 16.18
C GLY A 396 1.29 14.32 16.94
N ALA A 397 2.54 14.22 16.54
CA ALA A 397 3.55 13.43 17.24
C ALA A 397 3.84 13.98 18.65
N LEU A 398 3.99 15.29 18.79
CA LEU A 398 4.15 15.95 20.11
C LEU A 398 2.96 15.68 21.04
N PHE A 399 1.74 15.77 20.51
CA PHE A 399 0.54 15.54 21.31
C PHE A 399 0.39 14.08 21.72
N ALA A 400 0.69 13.14 20.82
CA ALA A 400 0.71 11.71 21.13
C ALA A 400 1.70 11.41 22.27
N TYR A 401 2.91 11.97 22.18
CA TYR A 401 3.92 11.83 23.23
C TYR A 401 3.48 12.44 24.57
N ARG A 402 2.95 13.67 24.56
CA ARG A 402 2.58 14.38 25.80
C ARG A 402 1.32 13.83 26.48
N LEU A 403 0.42 13.22 25.73
CA LEU A 403 -0.78 12.59 26.26
C LEU A 403 -0.57 11.12 26.65
N GLY A 404 0.56 10.51 26.22
CA GLY A 404 0.86 9.11 26.47
C GLY A 404 -0.20 8.19 25.86
N VAL A 405 -0.56 8.43 24.60
CA VAL A 405 -1.63 7.71 23.90
C VAL A 405 -1.29 6.24 23.70
N SER A 406 -1.81 5.40 24.57
CA SER A 406 -1.59 3.96 24.62
C SER A 406 -2.88 3.25 24.98
N TYR A 407 -3.00 1.98 24.63
CA TYR A 407 -4.11 1.12 25.08
C TYR A 407 -3.60 0.09 26.10
N LYS A 408 -4.49 -0.35 26.96
CA LYS A 408 -4.23 -1.28 28.07
C LYS A 408 -4.72 -2.68 27.71
N ALA A 409 -4.22 -3.70 28.38
CA ALA A 409 -4.76 -5.05 28.28
C ALA A 409 -6.27 -5.11 28.59
N THR A 410 -6.74 -4.31 29.53
CA THR A 410 -8.17 -4.20 29.88
C THR A 410 -9.05 -3.59 28.79
N ASP A 411 -8.49 -2.87 27.82
CA ASP A 411 -9.24 -2.33 26.68
C ASP A 411 -9.73 -3.43 25.73
N PHE A 412 -9.16 -4.62 25.82
CA PHE A 412 -9.60 -5.79 25.07
C PHE A 412 -10.70 -6.60 25.79
N ASP A 413 -10.89 -6.40 27.08
CA ASP A 413 -11.85 -7.14 27.89
C ASP A 413 -13.17 -6.39 28.05
N MET A 414 -14.14 -6.74 27.21
CA MET A 414 -15.42 -6.03 27.06
C MET A 414 -16.58 -6.93 27.50
N ASP A 415 -16.70 -7.23 28.81
CA ASP A 415 -17.68 -8.17 29.35
C ASP A 415 -19.13 -7.88 28.96
N GLU A 416 -19.55 -6.63 28.93
CA GLU A 416 -20.90 -6.24 28.53
C GLU A 416 -21.18 -6.55 27.06
N LEU A 417 -20.19 -6.35 26.18
CA LEU A 417 -20.33 -6.72 24.76
C LEU A 417 -20.40 -8.25 24.60
N LYS A 418 -19.60 -9.00 25.37
CA LYS A 418 -19.59 -10.47 25.38
C LYS A 418 -20.97 -11.01 25.76
N LYS A 419 -21.58 -10.49 26.83
CA LYS A 419 -22.93 -10.91 27.25
C LYS A 419 -23.97 -10.68 26.14
N LYS A 420 -24.02 -9.47 25.56
CA LYS A 420 -24.94 -9.13 24.46
C LYS A 420 -24.71 -9.99 23.23
N ARG A 421 -23.44 -10.20 22.83
CA ARG A 421 -23.04 -11.06 21.73
C ARG A 421 -23.55 -12.49 21.92
N ASN A 422 -23.24 -13.10 23.07
CA ASN A 422 -23.59 -14.50 23.33
C ASN A 422 -25.10 -14.74 23.28
N VAL A 423 -25.89 -13.84 23.84
CA VAL A 423 -27.37 -13.93 23.75
C VAL A 423 -27.86 -13.93 22.30
N TYR A 424 -27.27 -13.08 21.45
CA TYR A 424 -27.66 -13.00 20.05
C TYR A 424 -27.15 -14.19 19.24
N PHE A 425 -25.93 -14.61 19.46
CA PHE A 425 -25.30 -15.72 18.73
C PHE A 425 -26.00 -17.07 19.02
N ASN A 426 -26.45 -17.28 20.26
CA ASN A 426 -27.27 -18.45 20.57
C ASN A 426 -28.58 -18.52 19.76
N LYS A 427 -29.20 -17.36 19.44
CA LYS A 427 -30.38 -17.33 18.52
C LYS A 427 -29.96 -17.67 17.09
N ILE A 428 -28.84 -17.17 16.64
CA ILE A 428 -28.28 -17.48 15.32
C ILE A 428 -28.02 -18.99 15.18
N ASP A 429 -27.49 -19.65 16.21
CA ASP A 429 -27.28 -21.10 16.20
C ASP A 429 -28.58 -21.88 16.07
N GLN A 430 -29.64 -21.42 16.74
CA GLN A 430 -30.96 -22.01 16.61
C GLN A 430 -31.48 -21.85 15.17
N GLU A 431 -31.39 -20.63 14.60
CA GLU A 431 -31.79 -20.38 13.20
C GLU A 431 -30.98 -21.25 12.21
N LEU A 432 -29.67 -21.46 12.45
CA LEU A 432 -28.84 -22.35 11.62
C LEU A 432 -29.23 -23.81 11.73
N ALA A 433 -29.51 -24.28 12.96
CA ALA A 433 -29.95 -25.68 13.21
C ALA A 433 -31.34 -25.94 12.60
N ASP A 434 -32.22 -24.94 12.57
CA ASP A 434 -33.54 -25.10 11.95
C ASP A 434 -33.44 -25.19 10.42
N ILE A 435 -32.49 -24.49 9.79
CA ILE A 435 -32.20 -24.67 8.35
C ILE A 435 -31.70 -26.08 8.05
N ASP A 436 -30.87 -26.66 8.92
CA ASP A 436 -30.36 -28.04 8.74
C ASP A 436 -31.47 -29.13 8.81
N LYS A 437 -32.54 -28.85 9.54
CA LYS A 437 -33.71 -29.76 9.63
C LYS A 437 -34.61 -29.71 8.39
N ARG A 438 -34.48 -28.69 7.54
CA ARG A 438 -35.34 -28.49 6.36
C ARG A 438 -34.97 -29.45 5.23
N LYS A 439 -35.82 -30.46 5.00
CA LYS A 439 -35.64 -31.45 3.92
C LYS A 439 -36.11 -30.98 2.56
N ASP A 440 -36.82 -29.83 2.50
CA ASP A 440 -37.39 -29.23 1.29
C ASP A 440 -36.38 -28.40 0.49
N LEU A 441 -35.17 -28.14 1.07
CA LEU A 441 -34.15 -27.34 0.46
C LEU A 441 -33.06 -28.20 -0.17
N THR A 442 -32.58 -27.77 -1.34
CA THR A 442 -31.37 -28.33 -1.94
C THR A 442 -30.11 -27.90 -1.18
N PRO A 443 -28.98 -28.64 -1.24
CA PRO A 443 -27.73 -28.24 -0.57
C PRO A 443 -27.28 -26.80 -0.86
N ASN A 444 -27.45 -26.33 -2.09
CA ASN A 444 -27.10 -24.96 -2.48
C ASN A 444 -28.04 -23.90 -1.87
N GLN A 445 -29.32 -24.24 -1.67
CA GLN A 445 -30.29 -23.38 -0.99
C GLN A 445 -30.00 -23.32 0.52
N VAL A 446 -29.64 -24.44 1.13
CA VAL A 446 -29.20 -24.50 2.53
C VAL A 446 -27.98 -23.58 2.73
N ASP A 447 -26.96 -23.69 1.90
CA ASP A 447 -25.76 -22.82 1.96
C ASP A 447 -26.13 -21.33 1.80
N ALA A 448 -27.05 -21.01 0.89
CA ALA A 448 -27.47 -19.63 0.66
C ALA A 448 -28.26 -19.05 1.86
N GLU A 449 -29.19 -19.81 2.46
CA GLU A 449 -29.94 -19.39 3.64
C GLU A 449 -29.04 -19.24 4.87
N LYS A 450 -28.14 -20.22 5.13
CA LYS A 450 -27.13 -20.11 6.18
C LYS A 450 -26.26 -18.87 5.98
N GLY A 451 -25.82 -18.59 4.75
CA GLY A 451 -25.06 -17.39 4.43
C GLY A 451 -25.79 -16.07 4.78
N LYS A 452 -27.12 -16.01 4.61
CA LYS A 452 -27.93 -14.84 5.02
C LYS A 452 -27.95 -14.67 6.55
N ILE A 453 -28.15 -15.79 7.28
CA ILE A 453 -28.20 -15.80 8.75
C ILE A 453 -26.83 -15.36 9.31
N LEU A 454 -25.73 -15.92 8.80
CA LEU A 454 -24.38 -15.59 9.24
C LEU A 454 -24.02 -14.11 9.00
N ARG A 455 -24.51 -13.51 7.90
CA ARG A 455 -24.35 -12.07 7.65
C ARG A 455 -25.10 -11.19 8.67
N LYS A 456 -26.26 -11.65 9.19
CA LYS A 456 -26.94 -10.95 10.30
C LYS A 456 -26.05 -10.96 11.57
N ALA A 457 -25.42 -12.08 11.88
CA ALA A 457 -24.51 -12.20 13.01
C ALA A 457 -23.30 -11.24 12.88
N GLN A 458 -22.71 -11.15 11.68
CA GLN A 458 -21.60 -10.25 11.39
C GLN A 458 -22.01 -8.77 11.54
N ALA A 459 -23.16 -8.38 10.98
CA ALA A 459 -23.68 -7.02 11.10
C ALA A 459 -23.96 -6.64 12.57
N PHE A 460 -24.49 -7.58 13.34
CA PHE A 460 -24.72 -7.37 14.78
C PHE A 460 -23.41 -7.23 15.56
N ALA A 461 -22.42 -8.08 15.31
CA ALA A 461 -21.09 -7.98 15.93
C ALA A 461 -20.42 -6.64 15.62
N GLN A 462 -20.52 -6.17 14.35
CA GLN A 462 -20.00 -4.86 13.98
C GLN A 462 -20.72 -3.73 14.72
N LYS A 463 -22.04 -3.80 14.84
CA LYS A 463 -22.85 -2.81 15.58
C LYS A 463 -22.44 -2.75 17.06
N LEU A 464 -22.26 -3.91 17.71
CA LEU A 464 -21.77 -3.96 19.10
C LEU A 464 -20.37 -3.34 19.21
N THR A 465 -19.49 -3.61 18.24
CA THR A 465 -18.15 -3.02 18.25
C THR A 465 -18.23 -1.49 18.09
N ASP A 466 -19.15 -0.98 17.25
CA ASP A 466 -19.36 0.46 17.06
C ASP A 466 -19.85 1.17 18.33
N GLU A 467 -20.50 0.47 19.26
CA GLU A 467 -20.99 1.00 20.53
C GLU A 467 -19.87 1.24 21.58
N ALA A 468 -18.67 0.67 21.40
CA ALA A 468 -17.54 0.77 22.33
C ALA A 468 -16.74 2.09 22.19
N THR A 469 -17.41 3.24 22.15
CA THR A 469 -16.83 4.55 21.78
C THR A 469 -15.74 5.06 22.72
N ASP A 470 -15.75 4.69 24.00
CA ASP A 470 -14.76 5.11 24.99
C ASP A 470 -13.52 4.22 25.04
N ASN A 471 -13.49 3.16 24.22
CA ASN A 471 -12.37 2.23 24.15
C ASN A 471 -11.22 2.82 23.32
N THR A 472 -10.04 2.99 23.91
CA THR A 472 -8.86 3.58 23.25
C THR A 472 -8.42 2.75 22.06
N PHE A 473 -8.42 1.42 22.15
CA PHE A 473 -8.07 0.53 21.03
C PHE A 473 -9.03 0.70 19.84
N GLN A 474 -10.35 0.83 20.11
CA GLN A 474 -11.33 1.13 19.07
C GLN A 474 -11.06 2.52 18.45
N GLN A 475 -10.77 3.53 19.26
CA GLN A 475 -10.50 4.90 18.79
C GLN A 475 -9.35 4.95 17.79
N TRP A 476 -8.30 4.13 17.93
CA TRP A 476 -7.19 4.06 16.98
C TRP A 476 -7.67 3.73 15.56
N ALA A 477 -8.57 2.77 15.40
CA ALA A 477 -9.10 2.37 14.10
C ALA A 477 -10.13 3.38 13.57
N TYR A 478 -11.00 3.89 14.45
CA TYR A 478 -12.13 4.76 14.03
C TYR A 478 -11.70 6.18 13.68
N THR A 479 -10.59 6.64 14.20
CA THR A 479 -9.97 7.91 13.80
C THR A 479 -9.21 7.80 12.47
N GLY A 480 -8.98 6.58 11.98
CA GLY A 480 -8.19 6.29 10.79
C GLY A 480 -6.68 6.32 11.04
N SER A 481 -6.25 6.23 12.30
CA SER A 481 -4.83 6.21 12.69
C SER A 481 -4.18 4.89 12.34
N LYS A 482 -4.72 3.76 12.85
CA LYS A 482 -4.19 2.42 12.57
C LYS A 482 -5.27 1.37 12.73
N GLY A 483 -5.20 0.32 11.91
CA GLY A 483 -6.15 -0.79 11.94
C GLY A 483 -7.45 -0.48 11.18
N SER A 484 -8.34 -1.46 11.15
CA SER A 484 -9.67 -1.35 10.54
C SER A 484 -10.76 -1.73 11.54
N LYS A 485 -11.99 -1.28 11.29
CA LYS A 485 -13.17 -1.66 12.10
C LYS A 485 -13.32 -3.18 12.22
N GLY A 486 -13.08 -3.91 11.12
CA GLY A 486 -13.12 -5.37 11.12
C GLY A 486 -12.08 -6.02 12.03
N GLN A 487 -10.85 -5.48 12.08
CA GLN A 487 -9.81 -5.98 13.00
C GLN A 487 -10.19 -5.74 14.45
N VAL A 488 -10.75 -4.58 14.78
CA VAL A 488 -11.26 -4.29 16.14
C VAL A 488 -12.36 -5.28 16.50
N MET A 489 -13.34 -5.51 15.61
CA MET A 489 -14.42 -6.48 15.81
C MET A 489 -13.88 -7.89 16.10
N GLN A 490 -12.88 -8.37 15.34
CA GLN A 490 -12.28 -9.68 15.55
C GLN A 490 -11.62 -9.83 16.91
N ILE A 491 -10.96 -8.77 17.39
CA ILE A 491 -10.21 -8.80 18.64
C ILE A 491 -11.10 -8.66 19.87
N ILE A 492 -12.08 -7.76 19.84
CA ILE A 492 -12.91 -7.46 21.04
C ILE A 492 -14.31 -8.08 21.00
N THR A 493 -14.83 -8.44 19.82
CA THR A 493 -16.20 -8.99 19.69
C THR A 493 -16.19 -10.41 19.15
N SER A 494 -15.91 -10.63 17.89
CA SER A 494 -15.77 -11.97 17.25
C SER A 494 -15.33 -11.84 15.78
N PRO A 495 -14.56 -12.78 15.23
CA PRO A 495 -14.34 -12.92 13.77
C PRO A 495 -15.62 -13.26 12.99
N THR A 496 -16.62 -13.82 13.65
CA THR A 496 -17.92 -14.26 13.12
C THR A 496 -17.84 -15.30 12.01
N VAL A 497 -17.47 -14.93 10.81
CA VAL A 497 -17.51 -15.81 9.62
C VAL A 497 -16.22 -15.66 8.81
N VAL A 498 -15.72 -16.78 8.32
CA VAL A 498 -14.57 -16.82 7.42
C VAL A 498 -14.94 -17.43 6.07
N ALA A 499 -14.15 -17.15 5.05
CA ALA A 499 -14.30 -17.73 3.73
C ALA A 499 -13.07 -18.57 3.36
N ASP A 500 -13.28 -19.60 2.54
CA ASP A 500 -12.22 -20.41 1.99
C ASP A 500 -11.42 -19.67 0.87
N PRO A 501 -10.32 -20.22 0.35
CA PRO A 501 -9.57 -19.62 -0.76
C PRO A 501 -10.35 -19.43 -2.07
N LYS A 502 -11.52 -20.06 -2.20
CA LYS A 502 -12.44 -19.92 -3.36
C LYS A 502 -13.53 -18.88 -3.11
N ASP A 503 -13.43 -18.09 -2.05
CA ASP A 503 -14.44 -17.12 -1.60
C ASP A 503 -15.78 -17.74 -1.15
N LYS A 504 -15.85 -19.05 -0.92
CA LYS A 504 -17.03 -19.70 -0.37
C LYS A 504 -17.06 -19.49 1.15
N LEU A 505 -18.18 -19.02 1.69
CA LEU A 505 -18.39 -18.90 3.13
C LEU A 505 -18.34 -20.28 3.79
N ILE A 506 -17.61 -20.40 4.88
CA ILE A 506 -17.66 -21.56 5.77
C ILE A 506 -18.94 -21.40 6.62
N PRO A 507 -19.90 -22.37 6.53
CA PRO A 507 -21.19 -22.21 7.19
C PRO A 507 -21.13 -22.50 8.70
N SER A 508 -20.23 -21.86 9.39
CA SER A 508 -20.02 -21.98 10.84
C SER A 508 -19.79 -20.61 11.45
N LEU A 509 -20.42 -20.34 12.57
CA LEU A 509 -20.25 -19.10 13.35
C LEU A 509 -19.13 -19.27 14.36
N ILE A 510 -18.17 -18.35 14.35
CA ILE A 510 -17.12 -18.24 15.38
C ILE A 510 -17.68 -17.39 16.53
N HIS A 511 -17.76 -17.96 17.72
CA HIS A 511 -18.46 -17.34 18.86
C HIS A 511 -17.58 -16.38 19.65
N THR A 512 -16.30 -16.73 19.85
CA THR A 512 -15.39 -15.99 20.72
C THR A 512 -14.54 -14.99 19.93
N SER A 513 -14.08 -13.96 20.64
CA SER A 513 -13.09 -13.03 20.10
C SER A 513 -11.66 -13.60 20.18
N TYR A 514 -10.73 -13.00 19.45
CA TYR A 514 -9.31 -13.41 19.55
C TYR A 514 -8.74 -13.13 20.97
N ASN A 515 -9.25 -12.13 21.69
CA ASN A 515 -8.84 -11.85 23.06
C ASN A 515 -9.28 -12.96 24.04
N GLU A 516 -10.47 -13.54 23.82
CA GLU A 516 -10.96 -14.66 24.65
C GLU A 516 -10.27 -15.98 24.34
N GLY A 517 -9.63 -16.08 23.17
CA GLY A 517 -9.12 -17.34 22.61
C GLY A 517 -10.21 -18.09 21.86
N LEU A 518 -9.78 -18.99 20.99
CA LEU A 518 -10.67 -19.79 20.14
C LEU A 518 -10.78 -21.21 20.68
N SER A 519 -11.99 -21.79 20.62
CA SER A 519 -12.17 -23.22 20.81
C SER A 519 -11.41 -24.00 19.73
N PRO A 520 -11.05 -25.30 19.93
CA PRO A 520 -10.43 -26.12 18.88
C PRO A 520 -11.23 -26.15 17.57
N ALA A 521 -12.56 -26.14 17.64
CA ALA A 521 -13.44 -26.10 16.47
C ALA A 521 -13.37 -24.75 15.77
N ASP A 522 -13.48 -23.63 16.53
CA ASP A 522 -13.37 -22.27 15.99
C ASP A 522 -12.00 -21.99 15.40
N TYR A 523 -10.93 -22.49 16.03
CA TYR A 523 -9.57 -22.40 15.51
C TYR A 523 -9.43 -23.12 14.17
N PHE A 524 -9.99 -24.35 14.06
CA PHE A 524 -10.00 -25.08 12.80
C PHE A 524 -10.75 -24.32 11.70
N VAL A 525 -11.92 -23.76 12.00
CA VAL A 525 -12.68 -22.91 11.08
C VAL A 525 -11.89 -21.68 10.67
N SER A 526 -11.27 -20.97 11.62
CA SER A 526 -10.48 -19.76 11.35
C SER A 526 -9.26 -20.02 10.49
N SER A 527 -8.71 -21.26 10.51
CA SER A 527 -7.56 -21.67 9.70
C SER A 527 -7.82 -21.56 8.19
N TYR A 528 -9.07 -21.70 7.74
CA TYR A 528 -9.45 -21.47 6.34
C TYR A 528 -9.24 -20.00 5.94
N GLY A 529 -9.60 -19.06 6.81
CA GLY A 529 -9.36 -17.65 6.58
C GLY A 529 -7.88 -17.28 6.54
N THR A 530 -7.08 -17.84 7.45
CA THR A 530 -5.62 -17.67 7.46
C THR A 530 -4.99 -18.22 6.19
N ARG A 531 -5.40 -19.40 5.76
CA ARG A 531 -4.95 -20.00 4.49
C ARG A 531 -5.34 -19.13 3.30
N LYS A 532 -6.58 -18.63 3.24
CA LYS A 532 -7.02 -17.67 2.21
C LYS A 532 -6.12 -16.44 2.18
N GLY A 533 -5.83 -15.84 3.34
CA GLY A 533 -4.96 -14.66 3.44
C GLY A 533 -3.54 -14.94 2.94
N THR A 534 -2.93 -16.07 3.34
CA THR A 534 -1.57 -16.45 2.94
C THR A 534 -1.49 -16.78 1.44
N VAL A 535 -2.43 -17.57 0.92
CA VAL A 535 -2.51 -17.91 -0.51
C VAL A 535 -2.79 -16.66 -1.33
N GLY A 536 -3.72 -15.80 -0.90
CA GLY A 536 -4.04 -14.54 -1.55
C GLY A 536 -2.82 -13.63 -1.66
N ALA A 537 -2.06 -13.44 -0.58
CA ALA A 537 -0.87 -12.59 -0.56
C ALA A 537 0.22 -13.06 -1.55
N LYS A 538 0.37 -14.37 -1.76
CA LYS A 538 1.37 -14.92 -2.68
C LYS A 538 0.87 -15.04 -4.13
N LEU A 539 -0.37 -15.45 -4.35
CA LEU A 539 -0.90 -15.73 -5.69
C LEU A 539 -1.63 -14.54 -6.35
N SER A 540 -2.07 -13.53 -5.59
CA SER A 540 -2.84 -12.41 -6.15
C SER A 540 -1.96 -11.31 -6.76
N VAL A 541 -0.68 -11.21 -6.42
CA VAL A 541 0.23 -10.18 -6.92
C VAL A 541 0.44 -10.29 -8.44
N ALA A 542 0.74 -11.51 -8.92
CA ALA A 542 0.97 -11.73 -10.35
C ALA A 542 -0.28 -11.46 -11.23
N PRO A 543 -1.51 -11.92 -10.87
CA PRO A 543 -2.73 -11.56 -11.59
C PRO A 543 -3.05 -10.05 -11.56
N ALA A 544 -2.75 -9.35 -10.45
CA ALA A 544 -2.95 -7.91 -10.37
C ALA A 544 -1.98 -7.14 -11.28
N GLY A 545 -0.70 -7.54 -11.29
CA GLY A 545 0.29 -7.00 -12.22
C GLY A 545 -0.06 -7.27 -13.68
N ALA A 546 -0.55 -8.48 -14.01
CA ALA A 546 -1.03 -8.82 -15.34
C ALA A 546 -2.20 -7.94 -15.77
N LEU A 547 -3.18 -7.69 -14.87
CA LEU A 547 -4.31 -6.81 -15.15
C LEU A 547 -3.84 -5.36 -15.41
N ALA A 548 -2.88 -4.86 -14.63
CA ALA A 548 -2.30 -3.54 -14.86
C ALA A 548 -1.69 -3.42 -16.27
N LYS A 549 -0.89 -4.40 -16.69
CA LYS A 549 -0.31 -4.47 -18.03
C LYS A 549 -1.40 -4.52 -19.12
N GLU A 550 -2.44 -5.31 -18.91
CA GLU A 550 -3.58 -5.40 -19.83
C GLU A 550 -4.33 -4.07 -19.95
N LEU A 551 -4.60 -3.39 -18.85
CA LEU A 551 -5.25 -2.07 -18.84
C LEU A 551 -4.41 -1.02 -19.58
N ILE A 552 -3.12 -0.94 -19.29
CA ILE A 552 -2.20 -0.03 -19.98
C ILE A 552 -2.23 -0.32 -21.50
N GLY A 553 -2.12 -1.60 -21.93
CA GLY A 553 -2.17 -1.98 -23.32
C GLY A 553 -3.44 -1.52 -24.06
N ASN A 554 -4.57 -1.46 -23.37
CA ASN A 554 -5.85 -0.99 -23.95
C ASN A 554 -5.90 0.53 -24.18
N VAL A 555 -5.23 1.32 -23.35
CA VAL A 555 -5.38 2.79 -23.31
C VAL A 555 -4.11 3.56 -23.59
N LEU A 556 -3.03 2.88 -23.95
CA LEU A 556 -1.73 3.50 -24.18
C LEU A 556 -1.78 4.61 -25.26
N ASP A 557 -2.69 4.51 -26.22
CA ASP A 557 -2.88 5.48 -27.32
C ASP A 557 -3.84 6.62 -26.94
N ILE A 558 -4.36 6.65 -25.71
CA ILE A 558 -5.25 7.72 -25.26
C ILE A 558 -4.42 8.88 -24.70
N VAL A 559 -4.03 9.75 -25.61
CA VAL A 559 -3.24 10.96 -25.36
C VAL A 559 -4.12 12.19 -25.58
N VAL A 560 -3.78 13.31 -24.92
CA VAL A 560 -4.46 14.57 -25.18
C VAL A 560 -3.97 15.18 -26.49
N THR A 561 -4.82 15.26 -27.52
CA THR A 561 -4.41 15.66 -28.87
C THR A 561 -4.82 17.07 -29.27
N LYS A 562 -5.86 17.63 -28.62
CA LYS A 562 -6.36 18.98 -28.92
C LYS A 562 -7.06 19.62 -27.72
N LYS A 563 -7.26 20.95 -27.80
CA LYS A 563 -7.93 21.71 -26.74
C LYS A 563 -9.41 21.36 -26.63
N ASP A 564 -10.14 21.37 -27.72
CA ASP A 564 -11.58 21.12 -27.80
C ASP A 564 -11.91 20.32 -29.06
N CYS A 565 -12.75 19.29 -28.92
CA CYS A 565 -13.28 18.51 -30.05
C CYS A 565 -14.66 19.00 -30.56
N GLY A 566 -15.25 20.00 -29.94
CA GLY A 566 -16.58 20.52 -30.27
C GLY A 566 -17.75 19.68 -29.82
N CYS A 567 -17.54 18.55 -29.14
CA CYS A 567 -18.58 17.66 -28.68
C CYS A 567 -19.51 18.33 -27.68
N LYS A 568 -20.82 18.27 -27.89
CA LYS A 568 -21.86 18.78 -26.99
C LYS A 568 -22.53 17.69 -26.16
N ARG A 569 -22.09 16.43 -26.29
CA ARG A 569 -22.57 15.27 -25.54
C ARG A 569 -21.72 15.03 -24.31
N GLY A 570 -22.34 14.59 -23.24
CA GLY A 570 -21.67 14.32 -21.98
C GLY A 570 -22.22 13.12 -21.25
N LEU A 571 -21.85 13.00 -20.00
CA LEU A 571 -22.42 12.05 -19.02
C LEU A 571 -23.16 12.83 -17.94
N VAL A 572 -24.40 12.42 -17.67
CA VAL A 572 -25.21 13.02 -16.61
C VAL A 572 -24.68 12.58 -15.25
N ARG A 573 -24.49 13.54 -14.35
CA ARG A 573 -24.02 13.35 -12.97
C ARG A 573 -25.04 13.96 -12.01
N ASP A 574 -25.32 13.25 -10.89
CA ASP A 574 -26.09 13.82 -9.79
C ASP A 574 -25.34 15.01 -9.19
N ILE A 575 -26.02 16.09 -8.81
CA ILE A 575 -25.39 17.31 -8.28
C ILE A 575 -24.57 17.02 -7.01
N ASN A 576 -24.90 15.99 -6.24
CA ASN A 576 -24.18 15.61 -5.03
C ASN A 576 -22.87 14.86 -5.34
N ASP A 577 -22.65 14.41 -6.59
CA ASP A 577 -21.42 13.73 -7.03
C ASP A 577 -20.31 14.76 -7.32
N THR A 578 -19.98 15.56 -6.30
CA THR A 578 -19.08 16.71 -6.35
C THR A 578 -17.73 16.39 -6.99
N LYS A 579 -17.14 15.24 -6.65
CA LYS A 579 -15.82 14.80 -7.15
C LYS A 579 -15.80 14.63 -8.69
N ASN A 580 -16.94 14.30 -9.29
CA ASN A 580 -17.05 14.00 -10.71
C ASN A 580 -17.67 15.16 -11.52
N ILE A 581 -18.01 16.27 -10.85
CA ILE A 581 -18.56 17.48 -11.46
C ILE A 581 -17.54 18.63 -11.43
N ILE A 582 -16.96 18.92 -10.27
CA ILE A 582 -15.94 19.99 -10.15
C ILE A 582 -14.72 19.64 -10.98
N ASN A 583 -14.10 20.66 -11.58
CA ASN A 583 -12.97 20.54 -12.49
C ASN A 583 -13.29 19.83 -13.83
N ARG A 584 -14.58 19.81 -14.22
CA ARG A 584 -15.04 19.32 -15.52
C ARG A 584 -15.64 20.48 -16.32
N VAL A 585 -16.00 20.22 -17.57
CA VAL A 585 -16.67 21.18 -18.47
C VAL A 585 -18.11 20.74 -18.67
N GLU A 586 -19.06 21.65 -18.51
CA GLU A 586 -20.48 21.41 -18.78
C GLU A 586 -20.70 21.18 -20.29
N ALA A 587 -21.45 20.13 -20.65
CA ALA A 587 -21.58 19.71 -22.05
C ALA A 587 -22.39 20.74 -22.89
N LYS A 588 -23.45 21.27 -22.33
CA LYS A 588 -24.38 22.18 -23.07
C LYS A 588 -23.78 23.57 -23.25
N THR A 589 -23.25 24.15 -22.19
CA THR A 589 -22.76 25.54 -22.17
C THR A 589 -21.28 25.70 -22.53
N ASN A 590 -20.55 24.60 -22.53
CA ASN A 590 -19.07 24.53 -22.66
C ASN A 590 -18.33 25.33 -21.58
N LYS A 591 -19.00 25.59 -20.44
CA LYS A 591 -18.45 26.34 -19.32
C LYS A 591 -17.69 25.43 -18.37
N PHE A 592 -16.52 25.87 -17.90
CA PHE A 592 -15.74 25.17 -16.89
C PHE A 592 -16.44 25.25 -15.53
N ILE A 593 -16.56 24.11 -14.83
CA ILE A 593 -17.24 24.01 -13.53
C ILE A 593 -16.17 24.08 -12.42
N ASP A 594 -15.92 25.30 -11.97
CA ASP A 594 -15.16 25.54 -10.74
C ASP A 594 -16.05 25.43 -9.50
N ALA A 595 -15.47 25.58 -8.32
CA ALA A 595 -16.20 25.52 -7.05
C ALA A 595 -17.30 26.59 -6.96
N ASN A 596 -17.06 27.80 -7.50
CA ASN A 596 -18.03 28.89 -7.45
C ASN A 596 -19.23 28.62 -8.37
N TYR A 597 -18.99 28.16 -9.60
CA TYR A 597 -20.05 27.82 -10.52
C TYR A 597 -20.84 26.58 -10.06
N TYR A 598 -20.17 25.60 -9.47
CA TYR A 598 -20.85 24.47 -8.83
C TYR A 598 -21.83 24.93 -7.74
N GLU A 599 -21.41 25.83 -6.84
CA GLU A 599 -22.30 26.37 -5.80
C GLU A 599 -23.48 27.17 -6.39
N GLN A 600 -23.29 27.86 -7.51
CA GLN A 600 -24.38 28.52 -8.23
C GLN A 600 -25.40 27.50 -8.77
N LEU A 601 -24.92 26.40 -9.38
CA LEU A 601 -25.80 25.33 -9.88
C LEU A 601 -26.61 24.71 -8.73
N LYS A 602 -25.98 24.47 -7.59
CA LYS A 602 -26.63 23.92 -6.40
C LYS A 602 -27.69 24.87 -5.82
N ARG A 603 -27.39 26.17 -5.72
CA ARG A 603 -28.34 27.18 -5.26
C ARG A 603 -29.55 27.35 -6.20
N ARG A 604 -29.37 27.11 -7.50
CA ARG A 604 -30.46 27.10 -8.50
C ARG A 604 -31.31 25.81 -8.43
N GLY A 605 -31.02 24.88 -7.55
CA GLY A 605 -31.76 23.63 -7.42
C GLY A 605 -31.58 22.66 -8.59
N VAL A 606 -30.49 22.74 -9.35
CA VAL A 606 -30.22 21.85 -10.48
C VAL A 606 -29.94 20.43 -9.94
N PRO A 607 -30.74 19.41 -10.24
CA PRO A 607 -30.58 18.07 -9.66
C PRO A 607 -29.44 17.28 -10.33
N GLN A 608 -29.18 17.53 -11.61
CA GLN A 608 -28.20 16.79 -12.40
C GLN A 608 -27.49 17.71 -13.39
N VAL A 609 -26.21 17.46 -13.62
CA VAL A 609 -25.37 18.21 -14.56
C VAL A 609 -24.81 17.27 -15.60
N GLU A 610 -24.91 17.62 -16.89
CA GLU A 610 -24.28 16.90 -17.97
C GLU A 610 -22.84 17.43 -18.18
N VAL A 611 -21.84 16.59 -17.85
CA VAL A 611 -20.43 16.95 -17.98
C VAL A 611 -19.79 16.28 -19.19
N ARG A 612 -18.95 16.98 -19.90
CA ARG A 612 -18.15 16.43 -21.02
C ARG A 612 -17.28 15.30 -20.51
N SER A 613 -17.08 14.25 -21.32
CA SER A 613 -16.45 13.01 -20.90
C SER A 613 -15.46 12.47 -21.95
N PRO A 614 -14.35 11.86 -21.51
CA PRO A 614 -13.51 11.05 -22.41
C PRO A 614 -14.29 9.99 -23.17
N ALA A 615 -15.28 9.36 -22.54
CA ALA A 615 -16.11 8.31 -23.15
C ALA A 615 -16.95 8.81 -24.33
N THR A 616 -17.33 10.09 -24.35
CA THR A 616 -18.14 10.72 -25.40
C THR A 616 -17.33 11.66 -26.29
N CYS A 617 -16.03 11.80 -26.05
CA CYS A 617 -15.16 12.69 -26.81
C CYS A 617 -15.10 12.31 -28.29
N GLU A 618 -15.21 13.29 -29.20
CA GLU A 618 -15.21 13.10 -30.65
C GLU A 618 -13.81 13.26 -31.30
N ALA A 619 -12.75 13.43 -30.51
CA ALA A 619 -11.39 13.29 -31.01
C ALA A 619 -11.16 11.85 -31.46
N HIS A 620 -10.60 11.61 -32.66
CA HIS A 620 -10.41 10.26 -33.18
C HIS A 620 -9.16 9.57 -32.62
N ASP A 621 -8.09 10.35 -32.34
CA ASP A 621 -6.73 9.89 -32.03
C ASP A 621 -6.35 10.16 -30.57
N GLY A 622 -7.31 10.07 -29.65
CA GLY A 622 -7.07 10.36 -28.24
C GLY A 622 -8.25 11.05 -27.58
N VAL A 623 -8.02 12.06 -26.76
CA VAL A 623 -9.05 12.88 -26.09
C VAL A 623 -8.69 14.35 -26.17
N CYS A 624 -9.68 15.25 -26.04
CA CYS A 624 -9.41 16.68 -25.91
C CYS A 624 -9.36 17.11 -24.44
N GLN A 625 -8.68 18.25 -24.18
CA GLN A 625 -8.55 18.82 -22.84
C GLN A 625 -9.91 19.04 -22.15
N TYR A 626 -10.91 19.56 -22.88
CA TYR A 626 -12.24 19.88 -22.33
C TYR A 626 -13.03 18.64 -21.94
N CYS A 627 -12.97 17.57 -22.71
CA CYS A 627 -13.62 16.31 -22.34
C CYS A 627 -12.93 15.59 -21.16
N TYR A 628 -11.62 15.74 -21.01
CA TYR A 628 -10.89 15.20 -19.86
C TYR A 628 -11.10 16.04 -18.58
N GLY A 629 -11.15 17.37 -18.71
CA GLY A 629 -11.19 18.28 -17.56
C GLY A 629 -9.81 18.48 -16.93
N TYR A 630 -9.74 18.95 -15.69
CA TYR A 630 -8.47 19.14 -14.97
C TYR A 630 -7.85 17.80 -14.56
N ASN A 631 -6.51 17.73 -14.61
CA ASN A 631 -5.72 16.63 -14.07
C ASN A 631 -5.49 16.79 -12.56
N GLU A 632 -4.66 15.93 -11.94
CA GLU A 632 -4.30 15.98 -10.52
C GLU A 632 -3.46 17.22 -10.12
N LYS A 633 -2.91 17.92 -11.10
CA LYS A 633 -2.20 19.21 -10.91
C LYS A 633 -3.15 20.42 -10.94
N LEU A 634 -4.46 20.19 -10.93
CA LEU A 634 -5.53 21.20 -10.99
C LEU A 634 -5.41 22.14 -12.20
N LYS A 635 -5.02 21.60 -13.35
CA LYS A 635 -4.96 22.30 -14.63
C LYS A 635 -5.45 21.39 -15.75
N PHE A 636 -5.76 21.94 -16.91
CA PHE A 636 -5.95 21.11 -18.10
C PHE A 636 -4.65 20.37 -18.42
N PRO A 637 -4.73 19.08 -18.75
CA PRO A 637 -3.55 18.33 -19.17
C PRO A 637 -2.95 18.98 -20.42
N ASP A 638 -1.64 18.92 -20.53
CA ASP A 638 -0.95 19.46 -21.68
C ASP A 638 -1.23 18.60 -22.94
N ILE A 639 -1.19 19.21 -24.13
CA ILE A 639 -1.24 18.44 -25.38
C ILE A 639 -0.02 17.51 -25.42
N GLY A 640 -0.26 16.22 -25.73
CA GLY A 640 0.76 15.19 -25.65
C GLY A 640 0.82 14.43 -24.29
N GLU A 641 0.07 14.83 -23.28
CA GLU A 641 0.02 14.12 -22.01
C GLU A 641 -0.76 12.80 -22.14
N ASN A 642 -0.15 11.69 -21.73
CA ASN A 642 -0.76 10.36 -21.81
C ASN A 642 -1.68 10.09 -20.62
N VAL A 643 -2.92 10.52 -20.74
CA VAL A 643 -3.96 10.34 -19.72
C VAL A 643 -4.49 8.90 -19.63
N GLY A 644 -4.26 8.11 -20.69
CA GLY A 644 -4.59 6.69 -20.70
C GLY A 644 -3.76 5.91 -19.69
N VAL A 645 -2.45 6.05 -19.71
CA VAL A 645 -1.51 5.39 -18.77
C VAL A 645 -1.79 5.83 -17.35
N VAL A 646 -1.97 7.13 -17.11
CA VAL A 646 -2.32 7.67 -15.78
C VAL A 646 -3.60 7.03 -15.25
N SER A 647 -4.66 6.94 -16.08
CA SER A 647 -5.93 6.31 -15.67
C SER A 647 -5.80 4.81 -15.43
N ALA A 648 -5.01 4.08 -16.26
CA ALA A 648 -4.76 2.66 -16.07
C ALA A 648 -4.06 2.36 -14.74
N HIS A 649 -3.02 3.14 -14.41
CA HIS A 649 -2.34 3.03 -13.11
C HIS A 649 -3.25 3.39 -11.95
N ALA A 650 -4.02 4.48 -12.05
CA ALA A 650 -4.97 4.89 -11.03
C ALA A 650 -6.03 3.81 -10.72
N ILE A 651 -6.39 3.00 -11.72
CA ILE A 651 -7.36 1.90 -11.57
C ILE A 651 -6.69 0.62 -11.09
N SER A 652 -5.49 0.28 -11.56
CA SER A 652 -4.83 -0.99 -11.24
C SER A 652 -4.17 -1.01 -9.85
N GLU A 653 -3.63 0.10 -9.39
CA GLU A 653 -2.91 0.19 -8.11
C GLU A 653 -3.77 -0.28 -6.92
N PRO A 654 -5.04 0.14 -6.73
CA PRO A 654 -5.85 -0.31 -5.61
C PRO A 654 -6.10 -1.83 -5.61
N PHE A 655 -6.12 -2.47 -6.76
CA PHE A 655 -6.32 -3.93 -6.83
C PHE A 655 -5.12 -4.73 -6.34
N THR A 656 -3.90 -4.24 -6.56
CA THR A 656 -2.70 -4.83 -5.98
C THR A 656 -2.78 -4.76 -4.46
N GLN A 657 -3.16 -3.61 -3.90
CA GLN A 657 -3.35 -3.44 -2.46
C GLN A 657 -4.51 -4.30 -1.92
N LEU A 658 -5.62 -4.44 -2.65
CA LEU A 658 -6.73 -5.31 -2.27
C LEU A 658 -6.31 -6.79 -2.18
N GLY A 659 -5.51 -7.25 -3.14
CA GLY A 659 -4.92 -8.60 -3.12
C GLY A 659 -4.03 -8.84 -1.90
N LEU A 660 -3.24 -7.86 -1.51
CA LEU A 660 -2.37 -7.91 -0.33
C LEU A 660 -3.15 -7.73 0.98
N SER A 661 -4.23 -6.95 1.01
CA SER A 661 -5.00 -6.65 2.22
C SER A 661 -5.77 -7.85 2.78
N SER A 662 -6.04 -8.89 1.98
CA SER A 662 -6.67 -10.12 2.45
C SER A 662 -5.89 -10.80 3.58
N LYS A 663 -4.58 -10.57 3.66
CA LYS A 663 -3.70 -11.00 4.77
C LYS A 663 -4.09 -10.35 6.10
N HIS A 664 -4.55 -9.10 6.08
CA HIS A 664 -4.87 -8.33 7.28
C HIS A 664 -6.31 -8.53 7.78
N THR A 665 -7.16 -9.12 6.96
CA THR A 665 -8.57 -9.40 7.34
C THR A 665 -8.77 -10.83 7.82
N ALA A 666 -7.71 -11.65 7.91
CA ALA A 666 -7.75 -13.07 8.30
C ALA A 666 -8.84 -13.90 7.57
N GLY A 667 -9.15 -13.51 6.33
CA GLY A 667 -10.16 -14.18 5.51
C GLY A 667 -11.59 -14.00 5.98
N THR A 668 -11.88 -13.09 6.92
CA THR A 668 -13.26 -12.75 7.26
C THR A 668 -13.99 -12.32 6.00
N ALA A 669 -15.20 -12.83 5.83
CA ALA A 669 -16.06 -12.43 4.74
C ALA A 669 -16.60 -11.02 5.03
N ALA A 670 -15.91 -9.99 4.57
CA ALA A 670 -16.44 -8.63 4.58
C ALA A 670 -17.56 -8.57 3.52
N GLY A 671 -18.82 -8.73 3.95
CA GLY A 671 -20.01 -8.57 3.12
C GLY A 671 -20.01 -9.36 1.80
N GLU A 672 -20.77 -8.91 0.80
CA GLU A 672 -20.57 -9.30 -0.61
C GLU A 672 -19.36 -8.56 -1.21
N ALA A 673 -18.19 -8.63 -0.55
CA ALA A 673 -16.98 -8.05 -1.10
C ALA A 673 -16.71 -8.72 -2.44
N ILE A 674 -16.90 -7.95 -3.48
CA ILE A 674 -16.60 -8.33 -4.85
C ILE A 674 -15.09 -8.52 -4.92
N GLY A 675 -14.65 -9.78 -4.83
CA GLY A 675 -13.24 -10.12 -4.79
C GLY A 675 -12.53 -9.77 -6.10
N PHE A 676 -11.21 -9.74 -6.08
CA PHE A 676 -10.36 -9.49 -7.26
C PHE A 676 -10.75 -10.33 -8.48
N ASN A 677 -11.18 -11.58 -8.27
CA ASN A 677 -11.60 -12.48 -9.36
C ASN A 677 -12.81 -11.98 -10.14
N ALA A 678 -13.79 -11.35 -9.47
CA ALA A 678 -14.96 -10.78 -10.13
C ALA A 678 -14.58 -9.56 -10.99
N VAL A 679 -13.68 -8.71 -10.48
CA VAL A 679 -13.14 -7.56 -11.21
C VAL A 679 -12.35 -8.01 -12.45
N LYS A 680 -11.48 -9.01 -12.30
CA LYS A 680 -10.73 -9.59 -13.42
C LYS A 680 -11.67 -10.19 -14.47
N ALA A 681 -12.70 -10.93 -14.03
CA ALA A 681 -13.69 -11.51 -14.93
C ALA A 681 -14.51 -10.43 -15.67
N PHE A 682 -14.83 -9.32 -15.01
CA PHE A 682 -15.48 -8.17 -15.60
C PHE A 682 -14.62 -7.53 -16.70
N PHE A 683 -13.36 -7.21 -16.40
CA PHE A 683 -12.42 -6.64 -17.40
C PHE A 683 -12.15 -7.60 -18.56
N ASN A 684 -12.03 -8.89 -18.29
CA ASN A 684 -11.86 -9.91 -19.32
C ASN A 684 -13.15 -10.22 -20.08
N MET A 685 -14.28 -9.57 -19.75
CA MET A 685 -15.60 -9.80 -20.33
C MET A 685 -15.95 -11.30 -20.41
N SER A 686 -15.64 -12.03 -19.33
CA SER A 686 -15.91 -13.46 -19.24
C SER A 686 -17.41 -13.71 -19.41
N THR A 687 -17.77 -14.76 -20.16
CA THR A 687 -19.19 -15.08 -20.44
C THR A 687 -19.99 -15.42 -19.19
N LYS A 688 -19.30 -15.94 -18.16
CA LYS A 688 -19.86 -16.25 -16.83
C LYS A 688 -18.89 -15.79 -15.75
N PHE A 689 -19.38 -15.06 -14.74
CA PHE A 689 -18.62 -14.72 -13.53
C PHE A 689 -19.59 -14.58 -12.35
N SER A 690 -19.06 -14.79 -11.15
CA SER A 690 -19.84 -14.62 -9.91
C SER A 690 -20.33 -13.19 -9.80
N GLY A 691 -21.60 -13.00 -9.46
CA GLY A 691 -22.16 -11.66 -9.36
C GLY A 691 -22.71 -11.07 -10.66
N ALA A 692 -22.63 -11.76 -11.80
CA ALA A 692 -23.17 -11.27 -13.07
C ALA A 692 -24.69 -11.17 -13.05
N ALA A 693 -25.23 -10.09 -13.62
CA ALA A 693 -26.65 -9.96 -13.91
C ALA A 693 -27.07 -10.88 -15.06
N VAL A 694 -28.30 -11.40 -14.99
CA VAL A 694 -28.91 -12.11 -16.11
C VAL A 694 -29.49 -11.06 -17.07
N ILE A 695 -29.07 -11.11 -18.35
CA ILE A 695 -29.41 -10.14 -19.41
C ILE A 695 -30.19 -10.87 -20.47
N THR A 696 -31.27 -10.24 -20.98
CA THR A 696 -32.03 -10.76 -22.13
C THR A 696 -31.34 -10.47 -23.46
N ASP A 697 -31.37 -11.43 -24.37
CA ASP A 697 -30.91 -11.26 -25.76
C ASP A 697 -32.08 -11.13 -26.77
N VAL A 698 -33.32 -11.03 -26.25
CA VAL A 698 -34.53 -10.77 -27.06
C VAL A 698 -35.32 -9.64 -26.48
N SER A 699 -36.01 -8.87 -27.38
CA SER A 699 -36.97 -7.87 -26.98
C SER A 699 -38.40 -8.49 -26.94
N GLY A 700 -39.17 -8.14 -25.92
CA GLY A 700 -40.54 -8.65 -25.79
C GLY A 700 -41.15 -8.35 -24.44
N THR A 701 -42.36 -8.87 -24.18
CA THR A 701 -43.03 -8.76 -22.88
C THR A 701 -42.76 -10.01 -22.07
N ILE A 702 -42.56 -9.86 -20.76
CA ILE A 702 -42.40 -10.96 -19.83
C ILE A 702 -43.73 -11.68 -19.68
N THR A 703 -43.80 -12.91 -20.16
CA THR A 703 -45.03 -13.70 -20.21
C THR A 703 -45.33 -14.44 -18.91
N SER A 704 -44.28 -15.00 -18.26
CA SER A 704 -44.45 -15.66 -16.98
C SER A 704 -43.12 -15.72 -16.20
N ILE A 705 -43.25 -15.85 -14.85
CA ILE A 705 -42.17 -16.10 -13.91
C ILE A 705 -42.58 -17.32 -13.09
N GLN A 706 -41.80 -18.41 -13.15
CA GLN A 706 -42.10 -19.70 -12.53
C GLN A 706 -40.94 -20.17 -11.65
N PRO A 707 -41.16 -20.87 -10.52
CA PRO A 707 -40.11 -21.51 -9.74
C PRO A 707 -39.31 -22.49 -10.60
N ALA A 708 -38.00 -22.54 -10.41
CA ALA A 708 -37.15 -23.49 -11.12
C ALA A 708 -36.87 -24.73 -10.24
N PRO A 709 -36.82 -25.96 -10.80
CA PRO A 709 -36.57 -27.20 -10.04
C PRO A 709 -35.22 -27.20 -9.32
N ALA A 710 -34.23 -26.49 -9.85
CA ALA A 710 -32.90 -26.33 -9.23
C ALA A 710 -32.84 -25.21 -8.19
N GLY A 711 -33.99 -24.67 -7.77
CA GLY A 711 -34.08 -23.44 -6.99
C GLY A 711 -33.97 -22.19 -7.87
N GLY A 712 -34.41 -21.04 -7.35
CA GLY A 712 -34.50 -19.80 -8.13
C GLY A 712 -35.73 -19.72 -9.01
N GLN A 713 -35.69 -18.98 -10.11
CA GLN A 713 -36.86 -18.70 -10.96
C GLN A 713 -36.53 -18.80 -12.44
N ASN A 714 -37.53 -19.17 -13.25
CA ASN A 714 -37.44 -19.11 -14.71
C ASN A 714 -38.28 -17.94 -15.20
N VAL A 715 -37.67 -17.02 -15.93
CA VAL A 715 -38.38 -15.88 -16.58
C VAL A 715 -38.56 -16.22 -18.05
N TYR A 716 -39.80 -16.06 -18.56
CA TYR A 716 -40.12 -16.32 -19.96
C TYR A 716 -40.44 -15.02 -20.70
N ILE A 717 -39.79 -14.85 -21.87
CA ILE A 717 -40.06 -13.76 -22.80
C ILE A 717 -40.45 -14.41 -24.14
N GLY A 718 -41.74 -14.43 -24.41
CA GLY A 718 -42.24 -15.25 -25.52
C GLY A 718 -41.92 -16.76 -25.30
N ARG A 719 -41.22 -17.35 -26.24
CA ARG A 719 -40.75 -18.76 -26.16
C ARG A 719 -39.42 -18.94 -25.47
N LYS A 720 -38.71 -17.84 -25.17
CA LYS A 720 -37.36 -17.92 -24.61
C LYS A 720 -37.39 -17.94 -23.09
N LYS A 721 -36.59 -18.85 -22.51
CA LYS A 721 -36.49 -19.10 -21.06
C LYS A 721 -35.15 -18.60 -20.55
N TYR A 722 -35.14 -17.85 -19.42
CA TYR A 722 -33.98 -17.37 -18.69
C TYR A 722 -34.01 -17.90 -17.26
N TYR A 723 -33.00 -18.65 -16.88
CA TYR A 723 -32.85 -19.11 -15.49
C TYR A 723 -32.21 -18.03 -14.60
N ILE A 724 -32.89 -17.73 -13.51
CA ILE A 724 -32.45 -16.78 -12.49
C ILE A 724 -32.04 -17.56 -11.25
N PRO A 725 -30.74 -17.50 -10.85
CA PRO A 725 -30.30 -18.19 -9.64
C PRO A 725 -30.94 -17.63 -8.37
N PRO A 726 -31.07 -18.42 -7.29
CA PRO A 726 -31.69 -17.99 -6.02
C PRO A 726 -30.86 -16.87 -5.33
N THR A 727 -29.62 -16.66 -5.73
CA THR A 727 -28.73 -15.61 -5.22
C THR A 727 -28.97 -14.24 -5.88
N ARG A 728 -29.91 -14.13 -6.85
CA ARG A 728 -30.22 -12.91 -7.58
C ARG A 728 -31.65 -12.46 -7.36
N THR A 729 -31.82 -11.13 -7.29
CA THR A 729 -33.15 -10.50 -7.15
C THR A 729 -33.62 -10.07 -8.52
N LEU A 730 -34.87 -10.42 -8.84
CA LEU A 730 -35.54 -9.94 -10.06
C LEU A 730 -35.76 -8.44 -10.02
N LYS A 731 -35.47 -7.77 -11.15
CA LYS A 731 -35.80 -6.35 -11.38
C LYS A 731 -37.03 -6.13 -12.21
N VAL A 732 -37.64 -7.21 -12.70
CA VAL A 732 -38.73 -7.21 -13.66
C VAL A 732 -39.90 -8.01 -13.14
N LYS A 733 -41.11 -7.69 -13.64
CA LYS A 733 -42.37 -8.35 -13.29
C LYS A 733 -43.07 -8.89 -14.56
N VAL A 734 -44.03 -9.80 -14.38
CA VAL A 734 -44.88 -10.26 -15.49
C VAL A 734 -45.63 -9.06 -16.07
N GLY A 735 -45.61 -8.94 -17.38
CA GLY A 735 -46.19 -7.82 -18.14
C GLY A 735 -45.20 -6.70 -18.50
N ASP A 736 -44.02 -6.65 -17.88
CA ASP A 736 -43.00 -5.64 -18.23
C ASP A 736 -42.47 -5.88 -19.66
N ARG A 737 -42.28 -4.79 -20.40
CA ARG A 737 -41.63 -4.79 -21.71
C ARG A 737 -40.14 -4.59 -21.52
N VAL A 738 -39.33 -5.51 -22.05
CA VAL A 738 -37.89 -5.46 -22.03
C VAL A 738 -37.34 -5.48 -23.45
N GLU A 739 -36.17 -4.87 -23.62
CA GLU A 739 -35.43 -4.87 -24.88
C GLU A 739 -34.19 -5.77 -24.77
N ALA A 740 -33.72 -6.30 -25.90
CA ALA A 740 -32.45 -7.04 -25.95
C ALA A 740 -31.32 -6.18 -25.35
N GLY A 741 -30.56 -6.77 -24.45
CA GLY A 741 -29.50 -6.09 -23.69
C GLY A 741 -29.94 -5.56 -22.29
N ASP A 742 -31.26 -5.64 -21.93
CA ASP A 742 -31.72 -5.23 -20.62
C ASP A 742 -31.42 -6.27 -19.52
N PRO A 743 -31.12 -5.84 -18.30
CA PRO A 743 -30.92 -6.75 -17.17
C PRO A 743 -32.25 -7.20 -16.59
N LEU A 744 -32.45 -8.51 -16.42
CA LEU A 744 -33.60 -9.11 -15.75
C LEU A 744 -33.41 -9.15 -14.22
N THR A 745 -32.16 -9.08 -13.74
CA THR A 745 -31.82 -9.17 -12.33
C THR A 745 -30.92 -8.02 -11.87
N ASP A 746 -30.73 -7.94 -10.55
CA ASP A 746 -29.60 -7.23 -9.96
C ASP A 746 -28.28 -7.89 -10.37
N GLY A 747 -27.16 -7.24 -10.01
CA GLY A 747 -25.80 -7.71 -10.27
C GLY A 747 -25.07 -6.86 -11.30
N ILE A 748 -23.86 -7.30 -11.65
CA ILE A 748 -22.93 -6.58 -12.52
C ILE A 748 -23.23 -6.92 -13.97
N LEU A 749 -23.36 -5.89 -14.81
CA LEU A 749 -23.64 -6.09 -16.22
C LEU A 749 -22.46 -6.70 -16.96
N ASN A 750 -22.70 -7.74 -17.74
CA ASN A 750 -21.71 -8.26 -18.67
C ASN A 750 -21.78 -7.42 -19.96
N ILE A 751 -20.82 -6.51 -20.12
CA ILE A 751 -20.80 -5.52 -21.19
C ILE A 751 -20.72 -6.18 -22.57
N SER A 752 -20.05 -7.33 -22.72
CA SER A 752 -19.99 -8.06 -23.99
C SER A 752 -21.36 -8.55 -24.47
N LYS A 753 -22.34 -8.68 -23.56
CA LYS A 753 -23.74 -9.04 -23.88
C LYS A 753 -24.64 -7.83 -24.07
N VAL A 754 -24.22 -6.64 -23.66
CA VAL A 754 -25.00 -5.41 -23.75
C VAL A 754 -24.69 -4.67 -25.05
N VAL A 755 -23.41 -4.49 -25.35
CA VAL A 755 -22.93 -3.66 -26.46
C VAL A 755 -23.49 -4.09 -27.82
N PRO A 756 -23.62 -5.40 -28.14
CA PRO A 756 -24.22 -5.84 -29.41
C PRO A 756 -25.64 -5.34 -29.66
N TYR A 757 -26.41 -5.12 -28.60
CA TYR A 757 -27.83 -4.72 -28.69
C TYR A 757 -28.03 -3.22 -28.44
N LYS A 758 -27.29 -2.61 -27.54
CA LYS A 758 -27.47 -1.22 -27.10
C LYS A 758 -26.44 -0.24 -27.67
N GLY A 759 -25.50 -0.72 -28.47
CA GLY A 759 -24.44 0.10 -29.09
C GLY A 759 -23.33 0.52 -28.16
N ILE A 760 -22.30 1.14 -28.73
CA ILE A 760 -21.03 1.49 -28.05
C ILE A 760 -21.23 2.55 -26.97
N ASP A 761 -21.98 3.62 -27.25
CA ASP A 761 -22.17 4.73 -26.30
C ASP A 761 -22.90 4.27 -25.02
N THR A 762 -23.96 3.45 -25.19
CA THR A 762 -24.66 2.85 -24.04
C THR A 762 -23.77 1.86 -23.31
N GLY A 763 -23.00 1.05 -24.03
CA GLY A 763 -22.05 0.12 -23.46
C GLY A 763 -20.99 0.82 -22.60
N ARG A 764 -20.42 1.93 -23.06
CA ARG A 764 -19.47 2.75 -22.29
C ARG A 764 -20.10 3.30 -21.01
N LYS A 765 -21.33 3.83 -21.07
CA LYS A 765 -22.05 4.33 -19.88
C LYS A 765 -22.27 3.23 -18.84
N GLN A 766 -22.74 2.07 -19.30
CA GLN A 766 -23.02 0.93 -18.41
C GLN A 766 -21.72 0.31 -17.86
N PHE A 767 -20.63 0.31 -18.63
CA PHE A 767 -19.32 -0.11 -18.15
C PHE A 767 -18.85 0.76 -16.98
N ILE A 768 -18.94 2.10 -17.13
CA ILE A 768 -18.56 3.06 -16.11
C ILE A 768 -19.37 2.86 -14.83
N GLN A 769 -20.70 2.66 -14.95
CA GLN A 769 -21.57 2.41 -13.80
C GLN A 769 -21.24 1.08 -13.10
N SER A 770 -21.06 0.01 -13.88
CA SER A 770 -20.71 -1.30 -13.34
C SER A 770 -19.37 -1.30 -12.64
N LEU A 771 -18.37 -0.61 -13.21
CA LEU A 771 -17.05 -0.48 -12.61
C LEU A 771 -17.08 0.37 -11.33
N ASP A 772 -17.87 1.44 -11.31
CA ASP A 772 -18.10 2.26 -10.12
C ASP A 772 -18.72 1.42 -8.98
N THR A 773 -19.74 0.62 -9.30
CA THR A 773 -20.35 -0.31 -8.33
C THR A 773 -19.37 -1.34 -7.80
N LEU A 774 -18.54 -1.91 -8.69
CA LEU A 774 -17.47 -2.85 -8.34
C LEU A 774 -16.45 -2.23 -7.37
N TYR A 775 -16.02 -1.00 -7.65
CA TYR A 775 -15.05 -0.29 -6.82
C TYR A 775 -15.61 0.01 -5.43
N HIS A 776 -16.82 0.58 -5.36
CA HIS A 776 -17.47 0.84 -4.07
C HIS A 776 -17.74 -0.44 -3.28
N GLY A 777 -18.17 -1.53 -3.94
CA GLY A 777 -18.35 -2.84 -3.30
C GLY A 777 -17.07 -3.44 -2.76
N ALA A 778 -15.93 -3.11 -3.36
CA ALA A 778 -14.59 -3.50 -2.87
C ALA A 778 -14.01 -2.52 -1.82
N GLY A 779 -14.76 -1.47 -1.43
CA GLY A 779 -14.27 -0.43 -0.52
C GLY A 779 -13.20 0.48 -1.12
N LEU A 780 -13.10 0.53 -2.45
CA LEU A 780 -12.15 1.34 -3.18
C LEU A 780 -12.81 2.65 -3.66
N ASP A 781 -12.01 3.71 -3.80
CA ASP A 781 -12.48 5.02 -4.28
C ASP A 781 -11.66 5.47 -5.51
N SER A 782 -12.36 5.94 -6.54
CA SER A 782 -11.76 6.53 -7.74
C SER A 782 -12.66 7.59 -8.35
N VAL A 783 -12.08 8.56 -9.06
CA VAL A 783 -12.88 9.47 -9.89
C VAL A 783 -13.33 8.75 -11.16
N LYS A 784 -14.59 8.94 -11.55
CA LYS A 784 -15.19 8.28 -12.72
C LYS A 784 -14.50 8.60 -14.03
N LYS A 785 -13.78 9.71 -14.11
CA LYS A 785 -12.96 10.10 -15.24
C LYS A 785 -11.98 8.98 -15.66
N ASN A 786 -11.35 8.30 -14.70
CA ASN A 786 -10.46 7.18 -15.01
C ASN A 786 -11.23 6.01 -15.65
N PHE A 787 -12.43 5.71 -15.16
CA PHE A 787 -13.29 4.68 -15.75
C PHE A 787 -13.75 5.06 -17.16
N GLU A 788 -14.00 6.36 -17.41
CA GLU A 788 -14.39 6.90 -18.71
C GLU A 788 -13.28 6.74 -19.76
N VAL A 789 -12.00 6.94 -19.34
CA VAL A 789 -10.83 6.71 -20.19
C VAL A 789 -10.69 5.23 -20.53
N ILE A 790 -10.79 4.33 -19.54
CA ILE A 790 -10.72 2.88 -19.81
C ILE A 790 -11.88 2.43 -20.73
N ALA A 791 -13.11 2.91 -20.47
CA ALA A 791 -14.27 2.59 -21.31
C ALA A 791 -14.03 3.01 -22.77
N ARG A 792 -13.41 4.17 -22.97
CA ARG A 792 -13.07 4.65 -24.33
C ARG A 792 -12.09 3.73 -25.05
N GLY A 793 -11.03 3.26 -24.37
CA GLY A 793 -10.02 2.38 -25.01
C GLY A 793 -10.51 0.95 -25.20
N LEU A 794 -11.25 0.42 -24.22
CA LEU A 794 -11.68 -0.97 -24.25
C LEU A 794 -12.91 -1.20 -25.16
N ILE A 795 -13.91 -0.31 -25.12
CA ILE A 795 -15.16 -0.42 -25.90
C ILE A 795 -15.04 0.49 -27.13
N ASN A 796 -14.23 0.09 -28.09
CA ASN A 796 -13.87 0.93 -29.23
C ASN A 796 -13.69 0.15 -30.54
N TYR A 797 -14.14 -1.10 -30.64
CA TYR A 797 -13.97 -1.90 -31.85
C TYR A 797 -15.32 -2.27 -32.46
N VAL A 798 -15.37 -2.27 -33.79
CA VAL A 798 -16.53 -2.71 -34.60
C VAL A 798 -16.05 -3.64 -35.70
N GLN A 799 -16.90 -4.61 -36.05
CA GLN A 799 -16.69 -5.48 -37.21
C GLN A 799 -17.57 -5.02 -38.36
N ILE A 800 -16.96 -4.80 -39.49
CA ILE A 800 -17.66 -4.35 -40.70
C ILE A 800 -18.49 -5.50 -41.26
N THR A 801 -19.75 -5.23 -41.56
CA THR A 801 -20.68 -6.17 -42.24
C THR A 801 -21.04 -5.75 -43.64
N ASP A 802 -20.87 -4.47 -43.99
CA ASP A 802 -21.04 -3.91 -45.32
C ASP A 802 -20.11 -2.69 -45.41
N PRO A 803 -19.07 -2.68 -46.27
CA PRO A 803 -18.12 -1.57 -46.33
C PRO A 803 -18.68 -0.25 -46.86
N GLY A 804 -19.88 -0.26 -47.46
CA GLY A 804 -20.45 0.95 -48.06
C GLY A 804 -19.61 1.39 -49.28
N ASP A 805 -19.34 2.72 -49.33
CA ASP A 805 -18.49 3.31 -50.39
C ASP A 805 -17.06 3.61 -49.89
N PHE A 806 -16.58 2.84 -48.91
CA PHE A 806 -15.24 3.00 -48.34
C PHE A 806 -14.34 1.88 -48.85
N ASP A 807 -13.49 2.21 -49.81
CA ASP A 807 -12.64 1.25 -50.55
C ASP A 807 -11.58 0.60 -49.67
N ASP A 808 -11.23 1.23 -48.55
CA ASP A 808 -10.22 0.74 -47.59
C ASP A 808 -10.78 -0.28 -46.58
N LEU A 809 -12.09 -0.60 -46.66
CA LEU A 809 -12.76 -1.51 -45.73
C LEU A 809 -13.20 -2.78 -46.48
N ILE A 810 -13.10 -3.91 -45.76
CA ILE A 810 -13.57 -5.21 -46.24
C ILE A 810 -14.57 -5.80 -45.25
N GLU A 811 -15.54 -6.58 -45.72
CA GLU A 811 -16.47 -7.30 -44.85
C GLU A 811 -15.69 -8.25 -43.91
N GLY A 812 -15.97 -8.16 -42.62
CA GLY A 812 -15.27 -8.91 -41.57
C GLY A 812 -14.15 -8.16 -40.87
N ASP A 813 -13.69 -7.02 -41.40
CA ASP A 813 -12.67 -6.20 -40.77
C ASP A 813 -13.07 -5.73 -39.38
N VAL A 814 -12.10 -5.76 -38.45
CA VAL A 814 -12.25 -5.21 -37.10
C VAL A 814 -11.49 -3.90 -37.02
N VAL A 815 -12.21 -2.81 -36.91
CA VAL A 815 -11.66 -1.44 -36.94
C VAL A 815 -12.00 -0.65 -35.68
N ASP A 816 -11.23 0.42 -35.44
CA ASP A 816 -11.47 1.39 -34.36
C ASP A 816 -12.72 2.23 -34.65
N TYR A 817 -13.70 2.19 -33.76
CA TYR A 817 -14.95 2.92 -33.90
C TYR A 817 -14.77 4.45 -33.97
N ASN A 818 -13.84 5.01 -33.15
CA ASN A 818 -13.66 6.46 -33.14
C ASN A 818 -13.03 6.94 -34.46
N GLN A 819 -12.11 6.16 -35.03
CA GLN A 819 -11.51 6.42 -36.32
C GLN A 819 -12.57 6.30 -37.43
N LEU A 820 -13.30 5.20 -37.46
CA LEU A 820 -14.39 4.98 -38.43
C LEU A 820 -15.42 6.10 -38.39
N ALA A 821 -15.86 6.49 -37.18
CA ALA A 821 -16.82 7.58 -37.02
C ALA A 821 -16.28 8.95 -37.48
N ALA A 822 -14.96 9.17 -37.36
CA ALA A 822 -14.31 10.37 -37.88
C ALA A 822 -14.25 10.34 -39.41
N ASP A 823 -13.95 9.20 -39.99
CA ASP A 823 -13.85 9.04 -41.47
C ASP A 823 -15.23 9.15 -42.14
N ILE A 824 -16.28 8.62 -41.50
CA ILE A 824 -17.67 8.85 -41.95
C ILE A 824 -18.02 10.35 -41.93
N ARG A 825 -17.66 11.07 -40.87
CA ARG A 825 -17.91 12.53 -40.77
C ARG A 825 -17.13 13.35 -41.81
N LYS A 826 -15.91 12.92 -42.15
CA LYS A 826 -15.10 13.57 -43.20
C LYS A 826 -15.68 13.37 -44.61
N ASN A 827 -16.43 12.30 -44.81
CA ASN A 827 -16.98 11.90 -46.11
C ASN A 827 -18.52 11.79 -46.08
N PRO A 828 -19.27 12.88 -45.85
CA PRO A 828 -20.69 12.87 -45.66
C PRO A 828 -21.51 12.45 -46.92
N SER A 829 -20.88 12.50 -48.07
CA SER A 829 -21.49 12.10 -49.35
C SER A 829 -21.40 10.62 -49.68
N LYS A 830 -20.49 9.89 -49.02
CA LYS A 830 -20.33 8.44 -49.20
C LYS A 830 -21.40 7.68 -48.38
N ARG A 831 -21.87 6.54 -48.94
CA ARG A 831 -22.71 5.60 -48.17
C ARG A 831 -21.94 5.06 -47.01
N PRO A 832 -22.38 5.25 -45.74
CA PRO A 832 -21.66 4.81 -44.59
C PRO A 832 -21.60 3.29 -44.48
N PRO A 833 -20.52 2.71 -43.95
CA PRO A 833 -20.42 1.29 -43.73
C PRO A 833 -21.40 0.83 -42.64
N LYS A 834 -21.91 -0.41 -42.74
CA LYS A 834 -22.64 -1.08 -41.68
C LYS A 834 -21.69 -1.92 -40.86
N PHE A 835 -21.90 -1.92 -39.60
CA PHE A 835 -21.04 -2.63 -38.64
C PHE A 835 -21.82 -3.12 -37.43
N ILE A 836 -21.25 -4.13 -36.77
CA ILE A 836 -21.70 -4.60 -35.46
C ILE A 836 -20.60 -4.34 -34.42
N PRO A 837 -20.95 -4.01 -33.15
CA PRO A 837 -19.97 -3.85 -32.11
C PRO A 837 -19.20 -5.15 -31.87
N PHE A 838 -17.85 -5.06 -31.87
CA PHE A 838 -16.96 -6.19 -31.65
C PHE A 838 -16.25 -6.02 -30.30
N GLN A 839 -16.67 -6.77 -29.29
CA GLN A 839 -16.17 -6.60 -27.93
C GLN A 839 -15.33 -7.78 -27.47
N LYS A 840 -14.12 -7.49 -26.99
CA LYS A 840 -13.22 -8.45 -26.36
C LYS A 840 -12.72 -7.88 -25.02
N GLY A 841 -12.37 -8.77 -24.10
CA GLY A 841 -11.81 -8.37 -22.81
C GLY A 841 -10.42 -7.75 -22.91
N THR A 842 -9.95 -7.15 -21.83
CA THR A 842 -8.65 -6.46 -21.73
C THR A 842 -7.48 -7.32 -22.17
N ASN A 843 -7.59 -8.63 -22.00
CA ASN A 843 -6.56 -9.60 -22.38
C ASN A 843 -6.43 -9.84 -23.89
N LYS A 844 -7.41 -9.43 -24.71
CA LYS A 844 -7.43 -9.64 -26.15
C LYS A 844 -7.62 -8.34 -26.95
N ALA A 845 -8.33 -7.35 -26.43
CA ALA A 845 -8.66 -6.12 -27.16
C ALA A 845 -7.44 -5.39 -27.74
N PRO A 846 -6.27 -5.28 -27.06
CA PRO A 846 -5.11 -4.63 -27.63
C PRO A 846 -4.56 -5.30 -28.89
N THR A 847 -4.85 -6.59 -29.10
CA THR A 847 -4.36 -7.31 -30.30
C THR A 847 -5.06 -6.90 -31.60
N TYR A 848 -6.15 -6.15 -31.52
CA TYR A 848 -6.89 -5.60 -32.65
C TYR A 848 -6.47 -4.17 -33.05
N LYS A 849 -5.46 -3.60 -32.37
CA LYS A 849 -4.91 -2.31 -32.77
C LYS A 849 -4.33 -2.36 -34.16
N HIS A 850 -4.60 -1.32 -34.95
CA HIS A 850 -4.14 -1.20 -36.35
C HIS A 850 -2.60 -1.22 -36.45
N ASP A 851 -1.92 -0.61 -35.48
CA ASP A 851 -0.47 -0.68 -35.36
C ASP A 851 -0.04 -2.02 -34.73
N TRP A 852 0.18 -3.05 -35.54
CA TRP A 852 0.52 -4.38 -35.06
C TRP A 852 1.88 -4.44 -34.31
N MET A 853 2.81 -3.53 -34.63
CA MET A 853 4.08 -3.46 -33.88
C MET A 853 3.88 -3.05 -32.41
N ALA A 854 2.82 -2.32 -32.09
CA ALA A 854 2.42 -2.03 -30.71
C ALA A 854 2.10 -3.29 -29.88
N ASN A 855 1.73 -4.39 -30.56
CA ASN A 855 1.40 -5.64 -29.89
C ASN A 855 2.61 -6.45 -29.42
N PHE A 856 3.83 -6.12 -29.88
CA PHE A 856 5.04 -6.87 -29.53
C PHE A 856 5.36 -6.83 -28.02
N GLY A 857 5.03 -5.75 -27.36
CA GLY A 857 5.19 -5.63 -25.92
C GLY A 857 4.05 -6.24 -25.08
N PHE A 858 2.99 -6.77 -25.70
CA PHE A 858 1.79 -7.20 -25.01
C PHE A 858 1.70 -8.72 -24.83
N LYS A 859 1.22 -9.44 -25.83
CA LYS A 859 1.04 -10.89 -25.85
C LYS A 859 1.04 -11.41 -27.29
N TYR A 860 1.25 -12.71 -27.47
CA TYR A 860 1.12 -13.37 -28.75
C TYR A 860 2.13 -12.88 -29.82
N LEU A 861 3.35 -12.52 -29.39
CA LEU A 861 4.40 -12.02 -30.28
C LEU A 861 4.63 -12.95 -31.48
N LYS A 862 4.78 -14.27 -31.23
CA LYS A 862 5.04 -15.28 -32.24
C LYS A 862 3.92 -15.37 -33.27
N GLU A 863 2.67 -15.45 -32.80
CA GLU A 863 1.49 -15.53 -33.66
C GLU A 863 1.37 -14.27 -34.53
N LYS A 864 1.54 -13.08 -33.93
CA LYS A 864 1.46 -11.80 -34.67
C LYS A 864 2.56 -11.64 -35.70
N LEU A 865 3.77 -12.10 -35.41
CA LEU A 865 4.86 -12.13 -36.42
C LEU A 865 4.51 -13.03 -37.61
N ILE A 866 3.99 -14.26 -37.34
CA ILE A 866 3.59 -15.20 -38.36
C ILE A 866 2.46 -14.63 -39.21
N ASP A 867 1.38 -14.11 -38.57
CA ASP A 867 0.22 -13.54 -39.27
C ASP A 867 0.61 -12.36 -40.17
N ASN A 868 1.39 -11.42 -39.64
CA ASN A 868 1.80 -10.22 -40.39
C ASN A 868 2.83 -10.54 -41.48
N ALA A 869 3.71 -11.54 -41.28
CA ALA A 869 4.60 -12.03 -42.33
C ALA A 869 3.81 -12.72 -43.46
N ALA A 870 2.83 -13.56 -43.10
CA ALA A 870 1.99 -14.26 -44.08
C ALA A 870 1.11 -13.30 -44.89
N THR A 871 0.57 -12.26 -44.27
CA THR A 871 -0.28 -11.24 -44.89
C THR A 871 0.51 -10.10 -45.52
N GLN A 872 1.83 -10.06 -45.38
CA GLN A 872 2.73 -8.97 -45.80
C GLN A 872 2.25 -7.58 -45.35
N SER A 873 1.59 -7.51 -44.20
CA SER A 873 1.05 -6.28 -43.65
C SER A 873 2.15 -5.33 -43.16
N ARG A 874 1.97 -4.02 -43.37
CA ARG A 874 2.89 -2.98 -42.90
C ARG A 874 2.35 -2.32 -41.66
N SER A 875 3.21 -2.10 -40.64
CA SER A 875 2.84 -1.31 -39.48
C SER A 875 2.87 0.19 -39.82
N PRO A 876 1.82 0.96 -39.51
CA PRO A 876 1.81 2.40 -39.78
C PRO A 876 2.71 3.17 -38.84
N LEU A 877 3.19 2.55 -37.76
CA LEU A 877 4.04 3.14 -36.73
C LEU A 877 3.42 4.40 -36.05
N HIS A 878 2.11 4.44 -35.90
CA HIS A 878 1.38 5.60 -35.35
C HIS A 878 1.02 5.49 -33.87
N SER A 879 1.30 4.34 -33.25
CA SER A 879 1.03 4.13 -31.83
C SER A 879 1.99 4.90 -30.92
N TYR A 880 1.51 5.35 -29.79
CA TYR A 880 2.32 5.90 -28.70
C TYR A 880 3.03 4.82 -27.85
N ASN A 881 2.93 3.56 -28.26
CA ASN A 881 3.70 2.47 -27.66
C ASN A 881 5.20 2.69 -27.90
N PRO A 882 6.06 2.37 -26.91
CA PRO A 882 7.51 2.50 -27.04
C PRO A 882 8.11 1.86 -28.31
N ILE A 883 7.64 0.67 -28.72
CA ILE A 883 8.24 -0.06 -29.85
C ILE A 883 8.06 0.67 -31.18
N PRO A 884 6.83 1.05 -31.61
CA PRO A 884 6.66 1.86 -32.81
C PRO A 884 7.35 3.23 -32.75
N SER A 885 7.34 3.88 -31.59
CA SER A 885 8.00 5.16 -31.39
C SER A 885 9.52 5.05 -31.57
N TYR A 886 10.13 4.02 -30.99
CA TYR A 886 11.54 3.72 -31.16
C TYR A 886 11.90 3.41 -32.64
N ALA A 887 11.06 2.61 -33.31
CA ALA A 887 11.23 2.31 -34.73
C ALA A 887 11.18 3.56 -35.63
N ARG A 888 10.45 4.60 -35.25
CA ARG A 888 10.43 5.92 -35.92
C ARG A 888 11.62 6.81 -35.55
N GLY A 889 12.47 6.42 -34.62
CA GLY A 889 13.53 7.28 -34.08
C GLY A 889 13.00 8.45 -33.22
N VAL A 890 11.79 8.32 -32.64
CA VAL A 890 11.17 9.36 -31.80
C VAL A 890 11.41 9.01 -30.34
N GLY A 891 11.87 10.00 -29.55
CA GLY A 891 12.02 9.82 -28.09
C GLY A 891 10.70 9.56 -27.39
N PHE A 892 10.74 8.87 -26.25
CA PHE A 892 9.57 8.67 -25.39
C PHE A 892 9.27 9.93 -24.61
N GLY A 893 7.99 10.18 -24.39
CA GLY A 893 7.53 11.30 -23.60
C GLY A 893 7.23 12.56 -24.43
N LYS A 894 7.04 13.67 -23.74
CA LYS A 894 6.64 14.93 -24.32
C LYS A 894 7.84 15.56 -25.09
N GLY A 895 7.81 15.59 -26.40
CA GLY A 895 8.78 16.34 -27.20
C GLY A 895 8.69 17.83 -26.94
N LYS A 896 9.81 18.58 -27.13
CA LYS A 896 9.86 20.03 -26.98
C LYS A 896 8.80 20.77 -27.82
N ASP A 897 8.34 20.17 -28.92
CA ASP A 897 7.39 20.76 -29.86
C ASP A 897 5.96 20.22 -29.70
N GLY A 898 5.67 19.39 -28.69
CA GLY A 898 4.35 18.80 -28.50
C GLY A 898 3.95 17.78 -29.59
N ARG A 899 4.86 17.36 -30.45
CA ARG A 899 4.66 16.36 -31.49
C ARG A 899 5.25 15.03 -31.03
N TYR A 900 4.46 13.99 -31.14
CA TYR A 900 4.89 12.60 -30.96
C TYR A 900 5.02 11.91 -32.29
#